data_5a07b6f43d3701007d3d152a86541941
#
_entry.id   5a07b6f43d3701007d3d152a86541941
#
_cell.length_a   1.000
_cell.length_b   1.000
_cell.length_c   1.000
_cell.angle_alpha   90.00
_cell.angle_beta   90.00
_cell.angle_gamma   90.00
#
_symmetry.space_group_name_H-M   'P 1'
#
loop_
_entity.id
_entity.type
_entity.pdbx_description
1 polymer ?
#
loop_
_entity_poly.entity_id
_entity_poly.type
_entity_poly.pdbx_seq_one_letter_code
_entity_poly.pdbx_strand_id
1 'polypeptide(L)'
;MVMDTIENKESGSYKIRPAGRHLLTIGRDLIQDNNAALIELIKNAFDADSSSINITFSMKPDQTFYKILIEDKGHGMSRDTIINKWMVPSTADKLTRKTSPNGRILQGRKGIGRYAAAILGNDLLLESVDQTGKKTTAYIEWKQFETAKFLEDVEILIETFDSNESPGTTLTITGNEDGLAEWNETKLKDLKFQIKKLMSPLNKELQANSSNTSDKFEIIIKEDHFVQYPEQLIEEIIEPFPLVNMFDYRIFGKLNSNGNGTFYFQTQKSTTHNFDEEILFSIGKETGCGSLEFDISVFDREVESLDQLIARGIKHNPETFFSRQETRKLLDDYNGIGVFRNGFRIRPLGDADFDWLKLNKQRIQNPSQKIGSNQVIGHINIQSEENSNLIEKSARDGLKENKAFENLKNISSEIISLLELRRFDIRRKLGISRPAVKIEQELELLYSFKEFGDELVKNLKSKGLDDESTQMVSNLLLHKSKEITQAAENLQKMIAMYQGQATVGNIINLVLHESRMPLAAIKSNIKSFKKRHAKFIETQDENKLQEISPIADEISKNTEDFSRLFEKLDPLAYKKRDSVQTFNIYKELISVISMFANEMSEKSIVYKIEGSQIVEFEGWAQDFRAIFINLIQNSIYWIHEKNSPKKEISIFIGEENNSLSFIDYKDTGPGIDKSIKDNNLIFEPQFTTKKEGMGLGLAIAGEAAQRNGLHLSIFAQDVGVYFRLDVANEA
;
A
#
# COMPACT_ATOMS: atom_id res chain seq x y z
N MET A 1 -9.88 82.87 -8.61
CA MET A 1 -10.28 81.92 -9.67
C MET A 1 -9.98 80.51 -9.14
N VAL A 2 -10.97 79.91 -8.53
CA VAL A 2 -10.91 78.50 -8.12
C VAL A 2 -11.48 77.73 -9.29
N MET A 3 -10.64 76.95 -9.96
CA MET A 3 -11.11 76.01 -10.96
C MET A 3 -11.74 74.84 -10.22
N ASP A 4 -13.06 74.75 -10.26
CA ASP A 4 -13.80 73.49 -9.93
C ASP A 4 -13.43 72.44 -10.96
N THR A 5 -12.64 71.45 -10.52
CA THR A 5 -12.43 70.18 -11.25
C THR A 5 -13.71 69.37 -11.10
N ILE A 6 -14.52 69.37 -12.14
CA ILE A 6 -15.65 68.46 -12.27
C ILE A 6 -15.07 66.99 -12.35
N GLU A 7 -15.08 66.26 -11.25
CA GLU A 7 -14.88 64.81 -11.26
C GLU A 7 -16.05 64.22 -12.04
N ASN A 8 -15.78 63.73 -13.26
CA ASN A 8 -16.71 62.89 -13.99
C ASN A 8 -16.83 61.54 -13.27
N LYS A 9 -17.73 61.43 -12.33
CA LYS A 9 -18.04 60.18 -11.62
C LYS A 9 -19.01 59.39 -12.46
N GLU A 10 -18.54 58.46 -13.29
CA GLU A 10 -19.35 57.43 -13.92
C GLU A 10 -19.77 56.43 -12.86
N SER A 11 -21.04 56.39 -12.49
CA SER A 11 -21.60 55.38 -11.61
C SER A 11 -22.75 54.65 -12.31
N GLY A 12 -22.71 53.32 -12.31
CA GLY A 12 -23.75 52.46 -12.90
C GLY A 12 -23.86 51.11 -12.18
N SER A 13 -25.01 50.49 -12.25
CA SER A 13 -25.22 49.13 -11.75
C SER A 13 -25.08 48.15 -12.92
N TYR A 14 -24.12 47.21 -12.80
CA TYR A 14 -23.84 46.23 -13.85
C TYR A 14 -24.05 44.80 -13.33
N LYS A 15 -24.58 43.91 -14.15
CA LYS A 15 -24.70 42.49 -13.85
C LYS A 15 -23.41 41.77 -14.16
N ILE A 16 -23.01 40.85 -13.27
CA ILE A 16 -21.95 39.91 -13.56
C ILE A 16 -22.47 38.90 -14.60
N ARG A 17 -21.79 38.75 -15.73
CA ARG A 17 -22.15 37.85 -16.82
C ARG A 17 -21.05 36.79 -16.97
N PRO A 18 -21.32 35.51 -16.69
CA PRO A 18 -20.36 34.45 -16.92
C PRO A 18 -19.98 34.34 -18.39
N ALA A 19 -18.69 34.18 -18.69
CA ALA A 19 -18.28 33.82 -20.06
C ALA A 19 -18.79 32.42 -20.47
N GLY A 20 -18.99 32.19 -21.78
CA GLY A 20 -19.46 30.88 -22.27
C GLY A 20 -18.60 29.72 -21.73
N ARG A 21 -17.28 29.85 -21.81
CA ARG A 21 -16.30 28.88 -21.28
C ARG A 21 -16.45 28.52 -19.80
N HIS A 22 -17.16 29.30 -19.01
CA HIS A 22 -17.38 29.03 -17.58
C HIS A 22 -18.06 27.67 -17.36
N LEU A 23 -18.98 27.28 -18.24
CA LEU A 23 -19.64 25.98 -18.18
C LEU A 23 -18.65 24.83 -18.41
N LEU A 24 -17.69 25.02 -19.31
CA LEU A 24 -16.63 24.01 -19.57
C LEU A 24 -15.66 23.89 -18.39
N THR A 25 -15.33 25.00 -17.75
CA THR A 25 -14.52 24.97 -16.49
C THR A 25 -15.21 24.15 -15.42
N ILE A 26 -16.53 24.27 -15.27
CA ILE A 26 -17.31 23.46 -14.33
C ILE A 26 -17.34 21.97 -14.78
N GLY A 27 -17.50 21.71 -16.07
CA GLY A 27 -17.68 20.35 -16.62
C GLY A 27 -16.36 19.61 -16.84
N ARG A 28 -15.31 20.29 -17.30
CA ARG A 28 -14.00 19.69 -17.66
C ARG A 28 -12.96 19.85 -16.56
N ASP A 29 -12.77 21.09 -16.04
CA ASP A 29 -11.63 21.39 -15.16
C ASP A 29 -11.86 20.95 -13.70
N LEU A 30 -13.12 20.84 -13.25
CA LEU A 30 -13.46 20.36 -11.90
C LEU A 30 -13.60 18.85 -11.80
N ILE A 31 -13.58 18.12 -12.90
CA ILE A 31 -13.67 16.67 -12.95
C ILE A 31 -12.29 16.13 -13.30
N GLN A 32 -11.77 15.26 -12.46
CA GLN A 32 -10.37 14.84 -12.47
C GLN A 32 -9.97 14.05 -13.72
N ASP A 33 -10.85 13.15 -14.18
CA ASP A 33 -10.61 12.24 -15.31
C ASP A 33 -11.93 11.67 -15.89
N ASN A 34 -11.81 10.93 -16.99
CA ASN A 34 -12.95 10.28 -17.64
C ASN A 34 -13.67 9.27 -16.73
N ASN A 35 -12.94 8.59 -15.84
CA ASN A 35 -13.52 7.65 -14.88
C ASN A 35 -14.40 8.39 -13.87
N ALA A 36 -13.94 9.53 -13.35
CA ALA A 36 -14.71 10.37 -12.45
C ALA A 36 -15.97 10.92 -13.13
N ALA A 37 -15.88 11.28 -14.41
CA ALA A 37 -17.02 11.73 -15.20
C ALA A 37 -18.11 10.64 -15.31
N LEU A 38 -17.75 9.43 -15.70
CA LEU A 38 -18.68 8.31 -15.80
C LEU A 38 -19.29 7.94 -14.45
N ILE A 39 -18.49 7.94 -13.37
CA ILE A 39 -18.97 7.72 -12.01
C ILE A 39 -20.06 8.72 -11.63
N GLU A 40 -19.91 9.98 -12.02
CA GLU A 40 -20.94 10.99 -11.77
C GLU A 40 -22.24 10.74 -12.54
N LEU A 41 -22.14 10.27 -13.78
CA LEU A 41 -23.32 9.92 -14.57
C LEU A 41 -24.00 8.65 -14.00
N ILE A 42 -23.23 7.68 -13.50
CA ILE A 42 -23.75 6.51 -12.78
C ILE A 42 -24.52 6.95 -11.52
N LYS A 43 -23.96 7.88 -10.73
CA LYS A 43 -24.67 8.44 -9.56
C LYS A 43 -25.95 9.17 -9.94
N ASN A 44 -26.00 9.85 -11.08
CA ASN A 44 -27.21 10.51 -11.56
C ASN A 44 -28.32 9.50 -11.91
N ALA A 45 -27.97 8.37 -12.54
CA ALA A 45 -28.91 7.29 -12.81
C ALA A 45 -29.45 6.66 -11.51
N PHE A 46 -28.59 6.48 -10.51
CA PHE A 46 -29.01 6.03 -9.18
C PHE A 46 -29.99 7.02 -8.52
N ASP A 47 -29.68 8.33 -8.58
CA ASP A 47 -30.52 9.41 -8.06
C ASP A 47 -31.87 9.53 -8.80
N ALA A 48 -31.95 9.03 -10.03
CA ALA A 48 -33.19 8.97 -10.83
C ALA A 48 -34.03 7.73 -10.52
N ASP A 49 -33.75 6.97 -9.47
CA ASP A 49 -34.41 5.71 -9.10
C ASP A 49 -34.29 4.60 -10.13
N SER A 50 -33.32 4.65 -11.02
CA SER A 50 -33.07 3.57 -11.96
C SER A 50 -32.67 2.27 -11.26
N SER A 51 -33.15 1.14 -11.77
CA SER A 51 -32.73 -0.19 -11.30
C SER A 51 -31.44 -0.64 -11.95
N SER A 52 -31.07 -0.04 -13.09
CA SER A 52 -29.84 -0.35 -13.80
C SER A 52 -29.38 0.83 -14.65
N ILE A 53 -28.10 0.83 -14.98
CA ILE A 53 -27.51 1.72 -15.98
C ILE A 53 -26.73 0.89 -17.01
N ASN A 54 -26.96 1.16 -18.30
CA ASN A 54 -26.17 0.60 -19.38
C ASN A 54 -25.21 1.67 -19.90
N ILE A 55 -23.94 1.32 -20.02
CA ILE A 55 -22.91 2.17 -20.60
C ILE A 55 -22.32 1.42 -21.79
N THR A 56 -22.65 1.87 -23.01
CA THR A 56 -22.19 1.24 -24.23
C THR A 56 -21.13 2.10 -24.91
N PHE A 57 -19.95 1.53 -25.08
CA PHE A 57 -18.86 2.10 -25.88
C PHE A 57 -18.97 1.53 -27.29
N SER A 58 -19.10 2.38 -28.30
CA SER A 58 -19.31 1.97 -29.68
C SER A 58 -18.42 2.77 -30.63
N MET A 59 -17.80 2.06 -31.60
CA MET A 59 -17.09 2.63 -32.72
C MET A 59 -17.23 1.71 -33.94
N LYS A 60 -17.93 2.17 -34.96
CA LYS A 60 -18.06 1.38 -36.19
C LYS A 60 -16.77 1.48 -37.03
N PRO A 61 -16.38 0.40 -37.74
CA PRO A 61 -15.14 0.35 -38.51
C PRO A 61 -14.97 1.40 -39.60
N ASP A 62 -16.09 1.95 -40.09
CA ASP A 62 -16.17 2.97 -41.14
C ASP A 62 -16.29 4.41 -40.58
N GLN A 63 -16.23 4.58 -39.27
CA GLN A 63 -16.42 5.87 -38.59
C GLN A 63 -15.11 6.35 -37.97
N THR A 64 -14.89 7.67 -38.04
CA THR A 64 -13.75 8.37 -37.40
C THR A 64 -14.12 8.96 -36.04
N PHE A 65 -15.28 8.58 -35.51
CA PHE A 65 -15.78 9.03 -34.21
C PHE A 65 -16.27 7.86 -33.39
N TYR A 66 -16.17 8.00 -32.07
CA TYR A 66 -16.73 7.05 -31.11
C TYR A 66 -18.01 7.59 -30.47
N LYS A 67 -18.80 6.68 -29.93
CA LYS A 67 -19.99 7.01 -29.12
C LYS A 67 -19.91 6.34 -27.76
N ILE A 68 -20.32 7.07 -26.73
CA ILE A 68 -20.59 6.52 -25.42
C ILE A 68 -22.09 6.76 -25.18
N LEU A 69 -22.85 5.66 -25.11
CA LEU A 69 -24.27 5.68 -24.85
C LEU A 69 -24.50 5.30 -23.39
N ILE A 70 -25.19 6.16 -22.65
CA ILE A 70 -25.51 5.97 -21.24
C ILE A 70 -27.01 5.99 -21.08
N GLU A 71 -27.58 4.86 -20.68
CA GLU A 71 -29.02 4.65 -20.61
C GLU A 71 -29.42 4.27 -19.18
N ASP A 72 -30.34 5.01 -18.60
CA ASP A 72 -31.00 4.66 -17.34
C ASP A 72 -32.50 4.44 -17.53
N LYS A 73 -33.10 3.65 -16.65
CA LYS A 73 -34.53 3.37 -16.58
C LYS A 73 -35.19 4.07 -15.39
N GLY A 74 -34.71 5.28 -15.09
CA GLY A 74 -35.20 6.08 -13.99
C GLY A 74 -36.54 6.78 -14.32
N HIS A 75 -36.87 7.76 -13.49
CA HIS A 75 -38.15 8.52 -13.65
C HIS A 75 -38.14 9.49 -14.84
N GLY A 76 -37.00 9.64 -15.55
CA GLY A 76 -36.84 10.59 -16.63
C GLY A 76 -36.96 12.06 -16.20
N MET A 77 -36.95 12.97 -17.19
CA MET A 77 -37.02 14.41 -16.97
C MET A 77 -38.08 15.04 -17.91
N SER A 78 -38.98 15.80 -17.35
CA SER A 78 -39.89 16.63 -18.14
C SER A 78 -39.15 17.80 -18.80
N ARG A 79 -39.73 18.42 -19.83
CA ARG A 79 -39.19 19.63 -20.47
C ARG A 79 -38.85 20.72 -19.43
N ASP A 80 -39.74 20.94 -18.48
CA ASP A 80 -39.56 21.92 -17.42
C ASP A 80 -38.34 21.59 -16.55
N THR A 81 -38.15 20.31 -16.22
CA THR A 81 -37.01 19.83 -15.45
C THR A 81 -35.71 20.04 -16.23
N ILE A 82 -35.72 19.79 -17.54
CA ILE A 82 -34.53 20.01 -18.37
C ILE A 82 -34.18 21.50 -18.42
N ILE A 83 -35.13 22.37 -18.71
CA ILE A 83 -34.89 23.81 -18.87
C ILE A 83 -34.53 24.46 -17.52
N ASN A 84 -35.32 24.24 -16.47
CA ASN A 84 -35.23 25.00 -15.23
C ASN A 84 -34.34 24.36 -14.16
N LYS A 85 -33.92 23.10 -14.35
CA LYS A 85 -33.05 22.42 -13.41
C LYS A 85 -31.78 21.85 -14.08
N TRP A 86 -31.92 21.08 -15.17
CA TRP A 86 -30.77 20.41 -15.78
C TRP A 86 -29.84 21.42 -16.49
N MET A 87 -30.38 22.40 -17.19
CA MET A 87 -29.59 23.44 -17.89
C MET A 87 -29.09 24.54 -16.97
N VAL A 88 -29.53 24.63 -15.73
CA VAL A 88 -29.09 25.65 -14.77
C VAL A 88 -27.96 25.10 -13.90
N PRO A 89 -26.71 25.57 -14.06
CA PRO A 89 -25.57 25.11 -13.24
C PRO A 89 -25.76 25.45 -11.76
N SER A 90 -25.27 24.58 -10.89
CA SER A 90 -25.19 24.80 -9.42
C SER A 90 -26.54 25.06 -8.75
N THR A 91 -27.63 24.41 -9.22
CA THR A 91 -28.94 24.52 -8.57
C THR A 91 -28.93 23.92 -7.17
N ALA A 92 -29.69 24.52 -6.24
CA ALA A 92 -29.89 24.03 -4.89
C ALA A 92 -30.96 22.91 -4.78
N ASP A 93 -31.52 22.41 -5.90
CA ASP A 93 -32.64 21.44 -5.90
C ASP A 93 -32.33 20.19 -5.06
N LYS A 94 -31.17 19.57 -5.27
CA LYS A 94 -30.77 18.37 -4.52
C LYS A 94 -30.33 18.66 -3.06
N LEU A 95 -30.04 19.92 -2.72
CA LEU A 95 -29.77 20.33 -1.33
C LEU A 95 -31.06 20.41 -0.50
N THR A 96 -32.14 20.83 -1.14
CA THR A 96 -33.48 20.93 -0.53
C THR A 96 -34.17 19.58 -0.53
N ARG A 97 -34.11 18.84 -1.65
CA ARG A 97 -34.71 17.52 -1.83
C ARG A 97 -33.66 16.44 -1.48
N LYS A 98 -33.70 15.92 -0.27
CA LYS A 98 -32.69 14.96 0.24
C LYS A 98 -32.87 13.54 -0.30
N THR A 99 -34.07 13.18 -0.75
CA THR A 99 -34.41 11.86 -1.25
C THR A 99 -35.04 11.91 -2.63
N SER A 100 -34.86 10.82 -3.39
CA SER A 100 -35.61 10.58 -4.63
C SER A 100 -37.08 10.32 -4.37
N PRO A 101 -37.96 10.26 -5.40
CA PRO A 101 -39.34 9.86 -5.25
C PRO A 101 -39.53 8.49 -4.57
N ASN A 102 -38.65 7.52 -4.82
CA ASN A 102 -38.71 6.19 -4.23
C ASN A 102 -37.93 6.06 -2.89
N GLY A 103 -37.45 7.20 -2.34
CA GLY A 103 -36.82 7.24 -1.01
C GLY A 103 -35.32 7.02 -1.01
N ARG A 104 -34.66 6.85 -2.15
CA ARG A 104 -33.19 6.78 -2.21
C ARG A 104 -32.57 8.10 -1.78
N ILE A 105 -31.50 8.03 -0.98
CA ILE A 105 -30.75 9.23 -0.59
C ILE A 105 -29.91 9.71 -1.77
N LEU A 106 -30.11 10.96 -2.18
CA LEU A 106 -29.45 11.54 -3.34
C LEU A 106 -27.94 11.68 -3.13
N GLN A 107 -27.17 11.26 -4.13
CA GLN A 107 -25.70 11.30 -4.13
C GLN A 107 -25.16 12.65 -4.61
N GLY A 108 -25.80 13.25 -5.61
CA GLY A 108 -25.38 14.52 -6.19
C GLY A 108 -25.96 15.72 -5.41
N ARG A 109 -25.09 16.60 -4.87
CA ARG A 109 -25.53 17.79 -4.10
C ARG A 109 -25.19 19.12 -4.76
N LYS A 110 -24.23 19.15 -5.68
CA LYS A 110 -23.65 20.40 -6.20
C LYS A 110 -24.26 20.87 -7.53
N GLY A 111 -25.04 20.02 -8.19
CA GLY A 111 -25.71 20.36 -9.46
C GLY A 111 -24.76 20.55 -10.66
N ILE A 112 -23.52 20.07 -10.58
CA ILE A 112 -22.50 20.22 -11.63
C ILE A 112 -22.17 18.89 -12.33
N GLY A 113 -22.42 17.74 -11.70
CA GLY A 113 -22.05 16.41 -12.22
C GLY A 113 -22.72 16.05 -13.57
N ARG A 114 -23.81 16.75 -13.94
CA ARG A 114 -24.48 16.60 -15.23
C ARG A 114 -23.64 17.08 -16.42
N TYR A 115 -22.73 18.00 -16.19
CA TYR A 115 -21.78 18.52 -17.20
C TYR A 115 -20.53 17.68 -17.33
N ALA A 116 -20.44 16.56 -16.58
CA ALA A 116 -19.37 15.57 -16.72
C ALA A 116 -19.30 15.00 -18.15
N ALA A 117 -20.39 15.00 -18.89
CA ALA A 117 -20.41 14.59 -20.30
C ALA A 117 -19.46 15.44 -21.19
N ALA A 118 -19.15 16.68 -20.80
CA ALA A 118 -18.25 17.56 -21.55
C ALA A 118 -16.78 17.11 -21.60
N ILE A 119 -16.34 16.25 -20.65
CA ILE A 119 -15.00 15.66 -20.70
C ILE A 119 -14.95 14.38 -21.54
N LEU A 120 -16.10 13.72 -21.69
CA LEU A 120 -16.21 12.43 -22.39
C LEU A 120 -16.32 12.51 -23.89
N GLY A 121 -16.64 13.68 -24.45
CA GLY A 121 -16.75 13.86 -25.90
C GLY A 121 -17.03 15.30 -26.32
N ASN A 122 -17.19 15.50 -27.61
CA ASN A 122 -17.37 16.81 -28.24
C ASN A 122 -18.83 17.27 -28.22
N ASP A 123 -19.77 16.32 -28.33
CA ASP A 123 -21.18 16.57 -28.43
C ASP A 123 -21.99 15.67 -27.48
N LEU A 124 -23.13 16.17 -27.05
CA LEU A 124 -24.09 15.47 -26.23
C LEU A 124 -25.49 15.59 -26.82
N LEU A 125 -26.11 14.46 -27.13
CA LEU A 125 -27.55 14.35 -27.31
C LEU A 125 -28.17 13.78 -26.04
N LEU A 126 -29.00 14.57 -25.39
CA LEU A 126 -29.81 14.15 -24.24
C LEU A 126 -31.23 13.84 -24.75
N GLU A 127 -31.73 12.66 -24.44
CA GLU A 127 -33.10 12.22 -24.68
C GLU A 127 -33.67 11.75 -23.35
N SER A 128 -34.82 12.25 -22.97
CA SER A 128 -35.45 11.83 -21.71
C SER A 128 -36.95 11.68 -21.85
N VAL A 129 -37.49 10.54 -21.43
CA VAL A 129 -38.92 10.25 -21.40
C VAL A 129 -39.39 10.37 -19.97
N ASP A 130 -40.36 11.25 -19.74
CA ASP A 130 -40.92 11.47 -18.42
C ASP A 130 -42.08 10.46 -18.09
N GLN A 131 -42.54 10.50 -16.86
CA GLN A 131 -43.62 9.66 -16.35
C GLN A 131 -44.98 9.86 -17.10
N THR A 132 -45.10 10.94 -17.86
CA THR A 132 -46.34 11.25 -18.66
C THR A 132 -46.25 10.75 -20.10
N GLY A 133 -45.13 10.09 -20.49
CA GLY A 133 -44.90 9.58 -21.83
C GLY A 133 -44.46 10.66 -22.83
N LYS A 134 -43.93 11.78 -22.36
CA LYS A 134 -43.36 12.82 -23.23
C LYS A 134 -41.85 12.66 -23.32
N LYS A 135 -41.33 12.57 -24.54
CA LYS A 135 -39.88 12.54 -24.85
C LYS A 135 -39.41 13.95 -25.16
N THR A 136 -38.44 14.41 -24.39
CA THR A 136 -37.75 15.69 -24.63
C THR A 136 -36.31 15.43 -25.04
N THR A 137 -35.87 16.10 -26.11
CA THR A 137 -34.51 16.01 -26.66
C THR A 137 -33.82 17.35 -26.53
N ALA A 138 -32.50 17.33 -26.27
CA ALA A 138 -31.62 18.50 -26.27
C ALA A 138 -30.27 18.10 -26.86
N TYR A 139 -29.80 18.88 -27.84
CA TYR A 139 -28.47 18.67 -28.45
C TYR A 139 -27.52 19.79 -28.03
N ILE A 140 -26.34 19.40 -27.55
CA ILE A 140 -25.33 20.32 -27.01
C ILE A 140 -24.00 20.06 -27.71
N GLU A 141 -23.47 21.04 -28.38
CA GLU A 141 -22.13 21.08 -28.94
C GLU A 141 -21.24 21.92 -28.02
N TRP A 142 -20.28 21.26 -27.33
CA TRP A 142 -19.47 21.94 -26.32
C TRP A 142 -18.58 23.06 -26.87
N LYS A 143 -18.19 22.97 -28.15
CA LYS A 143 -17.40 23.97 -28.85
C LYS A 143 -18.08 25.36 -28.91
N GLN A 144 -19.41 25.42 -28.92
CA GLN A 144 -20.14 26.68 -28.93
C GLN A 144 -19.84 27.50 -27.65
N PHE A 145 -19.67 26.83 -26.52
CA PHE A 145 -19.33 27.46 -25.26
C PHE A 145 -17.90 27.99 -25.20
N GLU A 146 -16.97 27.46 -25.99
CA GLU A 146 -15.59 27.93 -26.08
C GLU A 146 -15.51 29.30 -26.78
N THR A 147 -16.37 29.51 -27.75
CA THR A 147 -16.37 30.69 -28.64
C THR A 147 -17.34 31.77 -28.17
N ALA A 148 -18.38 31.43 -27.41
CA ALA A 148 -19.38 32.38 -26.94
C ALA A 148 -18.80 33.36 -25.93
N LYS A 149 -19.08 34.67 -26.13
CA LYS A 149 -18.64 35.74 -25.21
C LYS A 149 -19.27 35.57 -23.83
N PHE A 150 -20.55 35.31 -23.78
CA PHE A 150 -21.30 35.06 -22.56
C PHE A 150 -22.04 33.73 -22.62
N LEU A 151 -22.29 33.15 -21.47
CA LEU A 151 -23.01 31.87 -21.34
C LEU A 151 -24.44 31.93 -21.90
N GLU A 152 -25.09 33.07 -21.73
CA GLU A 152 -26.44 33.33 -22.20
C GLU A 152 -26.53 33.55 -23.73
N ASP A 153 -25.41 33.64 -24.44
CA ASP A 153 -25.36 33.76 -25.91
C ASP A 153 -25.44 32.38 -26.59
N VAL A 154 -25.35 31.28 -25.84
CA VAL A 154 -25.45 29.92 -26.39
C VAL A 154 -26.90 29.46 -26.32
N GLU A 155 -27.49 29.18 -27.49
CA GLU A 155 -28.85 28.63 -27.61
C GLU A 155 -28.80 27.12 -27.83
N ILE A 156 -29.64 26.40 -27.08
CA ILE A 156 -29.80 24.95 -27.19
C ILE A 156 -31.22 24.64 -27.68
N LEU A 157 -31.33 23.91 -28.82
CA LEU A 157 -32.58 23.45 -29.32
C LEU A 157 -33.16 22.36 -28.41
N ILE A 158 -34.40 22.57 -27.97
CA ILE A 158 -35.15 21.59 -27.15
C ILE A 158 -36.48 21.29 -27.86
N GLU A 159 -36.63 20.01 -28.19
CA GLU A 159 -37.89 19.51 -28.80
C GLU A 159 -38.60 18.56 -27.83
N THR A 160 -39.91 18.51 -27.89
CA THR A 160 -40.74 17.61 -27.05
C THR A 160 -41.87 17.05 -27.90
N PHE A 161 -42.03 15.72 -27.82
CA PHE A 161 -43.09 15.01 -28.54
C PHE A 161 -43.60 13.84 -27.71
N ASP A 162 -44.75 13.31 -28.07
CA ASP A 162 -45.32 12.13 -27.38
C ASP A 162 -44.53 10.89 -27.77
N SER A 163 -44.29 10.01 -26.80
CA SER A 163 -43.53 8.77 -26.97
C SER A 163 -44.23 7.61 -26.27
N ASN A 164 -44.07 6.42 -26.85
CA ASN A 164 -44.52 5.16 -26.24
C ASN A 164 -43.38 4.44 -25.53
N GLU A 165 -42.17 5.06 -25.43
CA GLU A 165 -41.03 4.51 -24.74
C GLU A 165 -41.26 4.57 -23.22
N SER A 166 -40.63 3.66 -22.48
CA SER A 166 -40.65 3.67 -21.00
C SER A 166 -39.91 4.88 -20.47
N PRO A 167 -40.28 5.40 -19.30
CA PRO A 167 -39.53 6.49 -18.63
C PRO A 167 -38.05 6.14 -18.43
N GLY A 168 -37.20 7.14 -18.59
CA GLY A 168 -35.74 7.01 -18.45
C GLY A 168 -35.01 8.14 -19.15
N THR A 169 -33.67 8.09 -19.08
CA THR A 169 -32.80 9.06 -19.76
C THR A 169 -31.71 8.35 -20.54
N THR A 170 -31.48 8.83 -21.75
CA THR A 170 -30.41 8.40 -22.62
C THR A 170 -29.50 9.59 -22.93
N LEU A 171 -28.21 9.42 -22.68
CA LEU A 171 -27.15 10.36 -23.03
C LEU A 171 -26.29 9.73 -24.13
N THR A 172 -26.31 10.31 -25.33
CA THR A 172 -25.42 9.93 -26.42
C THR A 172 -24.30 10.95 -26.51
N ILE A 173 -23.09 10.54 -26.13
CA ILE A 173 -21.89 11.37 -26.15
C ILE A 173 -21.07 10.95 -27.38
N THR A 174 -20.74 11.91 -28.25
CA THR A 174 -19.93 11.66 -29.46
C THR A 174 -18.57 12.32 -29.31
N GLY A 175 -17.50 11.58 -29.55
CA GLY A 175 -16.12 12.08 -29.55
C GLY A 175 -15.42 11.80 -30.89
N ASN A 176 -14.42 12.62 -31.23
CA ASN A 176 -13.62 12.51 -32.42
C ASN A 176 -12.40 11.57 -32.25
N GLU A 177 -11.57 11.42 -33.29
CA GLU A 177 -10.35 10.60 -33.26
C GLU A 177 -9.37 11.02 -32.15
N ASP A 178 -9.21 12.32 -31.88
CA ASP A 178 -8.31 12.80 -30.85
C ASP A 178 -8.72 12.27 -29.46
N GLY A 179 -10.03 12.23 -29.18
CA GLY A 179 -10.57 11.67 -27.95
C GLY A 179 -10.49 10.14 -27.88
N LEU A 180 -10.44 9.46 -29.03
CA LEU A 180 -10.33 7.99 -29.06
C LEU A 180 -9.00 7.50 -28.44
N ALA A 181 -7.92 8.26 -28.57
CA ALA A 181 -6.64 7.93 -27.92
C ALA A 181 -6.73 7.84 -26.39
N GLU A 182 -7.74 8.49 -25.80
CA GLU A 182 -8.04 8.40 -24.37
C GLU A 182 -8.76 7.09 -23.96
N TRP A 183 -9.24 6.29 -24.91
CA TRP A 183 -9.95 5.03 -24.71
C TRP A 183 -9.18 3.85 -25.30
N ASN A 184 -8.26 3.28 -24.55
CA ASN A 184 -7.57 2.04 -24.90
C ASN A 184 -8.00 0.91 -23.94
N GLU A 185 -7.60 -0.32 -24.27
CA GLU A 185 -7.91 -1.50 -23.45
C GLU A 185 -7.53 -1.34 -21.98
N THR A 186 -6.35 -0.75 -21.72
CA THR A 186 -5.86 -0.55 -20.34
C THR A 186 -6.76 0.43 -19.60
N LYS A 187 -7.13 1.56 -20.20
CA LYS A 187 -8.03 2.54 -19.61
C LYS A 187 -9.43 2.01 -19.40
N LEU A 188 -9.93 1.18 -20.33
CA LEU A 188 -11.25 0.56 -20.18
C LEU A 188 -11.25 -0.50 -19.05
N LYS A 189 -10.17 -1.28 -18.91
CA LYS A 189 -9.98 -2.18 -17.78
C LYS A 189 -9.89 -1.41 -16.46
N ASP A 190 -9.17 -0.29 -16.43
CA ASP A 190 -9.09 0.58 -15.25
C ASP A 190 -10.47 1.18 -14.91
N LEU A 191 -11.23 1.65 -15.89
CA LEU A 191 -12.60 2.11 -15.66
C LEU A 191 -13.47 1.05 -15.00
N LYS A 192 -13.51 -0.17 -15.57
CA LYS A 192 -14.26 -1.30 -14.99
C LYS A 192 -13.83 -1.58 -13.56
N PHE A 193 -12.54 -1.52 -13.31
CA PHE A 193 -11.95 -1.69 -11.98
C PHE A 193 -12.40 -0.59 -11.00
N GLN A 194 -12.34 0.68 -11.42
CA GLN A 194 -12.80 1.81 -10.61
C GLN A 194 -14.30 1.73 -10.29
N ILE A 195 -15.12 1.28 -11.24
CA ILE A 195 -16.55 1.08 -11.03
C ILE A 195 -16.79 -0.10 -10.04
N LYS A 196 -16.03 -1.21 -10.15
CA LYS A 196 -16.09 -2.30 -9.16
C LYS A 196 -15.79 -1.82 -7.74
N LYS A 197 -14.84 -0.89 -7.60
CA LYS A 197 -14.51 -0.25 -6.30
C LYS A 197 -15.53 0.81 -5.86
N LEU A 198 -16.34 1.33 -6.76
CA LEU A 198 -17.30 2.40 -6.46
C LEU A 198 -18.40 1.97 -5.51
N MET A 199 -18.90 0.75 -5.66
CA MET A 199 -20.03 0.24 -4.88
C MET A 199 -19.55 -0.48 -3.63
N SER A 200 -20.23 -0.21 -2.50
CA SER A 200 -19.95 -0.94 -1.26
C SER A 200 -20.41 -2.40 -1.37
N PRO A 201 -19.55 -3.37 -1.12
CA PRO A 201 -19.95 -4.78 -1.08
C PRO A 201 -20.91 -5.10 0.06
N LEU A 202 -20.96 -4.29 1.11
CA LEU A 202 -21.87 -4.44 2.27
C LEU A 202 -23.35 -4.29 1.88
N ASN A 203 -23.64 -3.57 0.80
CA ASN A 203 -25.02 -3.43 0.33
C ASN A 203 -25.65 -4.75 -0.14
N LYS A 204 -24.86 -5.73 -0.59
CA LYS A 204 -25.39 -7.06 -0.98
C LYS A 204 -25.91 -7.86 0.21
N GLU A 205 -25.24 -7.81 1.37
CA GLU A 205 -25.68 -8.53 2.58
C GLU A 205 -26.94 -7.89 3.21
N LEU A 206 -27.02 -6.55 3.18
CA LEU A 206 -28.21 -5.83 3.62
C LEU A 206 -29.39 -6.07 2.69
N GLN A 207 -29.15 -6.20 1.38
CA GLN A 207 -30.18 -6.50 0.37
C GLN A 207 -30.68 -7.96 0.44
N ALA A 208 -29.84 -8.92 0.82
CA ALA A 208 -30.23 -10.31 0.99
C ALA A 208 -31.19 -10.52 2.18
N ASN A 209 -31.12 -9.63 3.18
CA ASN A 209 -31.94 -9.68 4.38
C ASN A 209 -33.14 -8.71 4.37
N SER A 210 -33.23 -7.81 3.38
CA SER A 210 -34.37 -6.91 3.22
C SER A 210 -35.35 -7.49 2.19
N SER A 211 -36.59 -7.64 2.60
CA SER A 211 -37.72 -8.08 1.74
C SER A 211 -38.09 -7.07 0.65
N ASN A 212 -37.39 -5.94 0.53
CA ASN A 212 -37.61 -4.92 -0.47
C ASN A 212 -36.69 -5.10 -1.67
N THR A 213 -37.23 -5.61 -2.75
CA THR A 213 -36.57 -5.76 -4.07
C THR A 213 -36.23 -4.43 -4.76
N SER A 214 -36.57 -3.26 -4.16
CA SER A 214 -36.40 -1.94 -4.76
C SER A 214 -34.99 -1.33 -4.70
N ASP A 215 -34.06 -1.93 -3.97
CA ASP A 215 -32.73 -1.34 -3.75
C ASP A 215 -31.61 -1.88 -4.65
N LYS A 216 -31.94 -2.81 -5.57
CA LYS A 216 -30.95 -3.35 -6.49
C LYS A 216 -30.62 -2.35 -7.60
N PHE A 217 -29.36 -1.99 -7.74
CA PHE A 217 -28.83 -1.14 -8.80
C PHE A 217 -27.71 -1.86 -9.53
N GLU A 218 -27.89 -2.13 -10.82
CA GLU A 218 -26.94 -2.86 -11.65
C GLU A 218 -26.23 -1.91 -12.62
N ILE A 219 -24.91 -2.09 -12.78
CA ILE A 219 -24.11 -1.36 -13.75
C ILE A 219 -23.66 -2.34 -14.82
N ILE A 220 -24.02 -2.06 -16.07
CA ILE A 220 -23.76 -2.92 -17.22
C ILE A 220 -22.89 -2.14 -18.20
N ILE A 221 -21.71 -2.67 -18.51
CA ILE A 221 -20.82 -2.11 -19.54
C ILE A 221 -20.87 -2.97 -20.78
N LYS A 222 -21.08 -2.32 -21.93
CA LYS A 222 -21.12 -2.94 -23.25
C LYS A 222 -20.03 -2.35 -24.13
N GLU A 223 -19.33 -3.22 -24.83
CA GLU A 223 -18.38 -2.85 -25.87
C GLU A 223 -18.93 -3.33 -27.22
N ASP A 224 -19.27 -2.38 -28.09
CA ASP A 224 -19.82 -2.63 -29.43
C ASP A 224 -18.83 -2.11 -30.46
N HIS A 225 -18.07 -3.02 -31.11
CA HIS A 225 -17.02 -2.68 -32.05
C HIS A 225 -15.98 -1.71 -31.47
N PHE A 226 -15.56 -1.92 -30.20
CA PHE A 226 -14.69 -1.01 -29.48
C PHE A 226 -13.38 -1.69 -29.08
N VAL A 227 -12.25 -1.03 -29.29
CA VAL A 227 -10.88 -1.35 -28.91
C VAL A 227 -10.32 -2.72 -29.37
N GLN A 228 -10.78 -3.87 -28.86
CA GLN A 228 -10.12 -5.18 -29.07
C GLN A 228 -10.87 -6.18 -29.95
N TYR A 229 -12.18 -6.10 -29.96
CA TYR A 229 -13.04 -7.08 -30.61
C TYR A 229 -14.02 -6.39 -31.54
N PRO A 230 -13.55 -5.93 -32.74
CA PRO A 230 -14.36 -5.11 -33.64
C PRO A 230 -15.62 -5.81 -34.16
N GLU A 231 -15.73 -7.12 -34.02
CA GLU A 231 -16.86 -7.90 -34.55
C GLU A 231 -17.79 -8.49 -33.49
N GLN A 232 -17.52 -8.21 -32.20
CA GLN A 232 -18.33 -8.80 -31.10
C GLN A 232 -18.87 -7.75 -30.14
N LEU A 233 -20.13 -7.90 -29.77
CA LEU A 233 -20.72 -7.21 -28.63
C LEU A 233 -20.33 -7.94 -27.35
N ILE A 234 -19.59 -7.25 -26.48
CA ILE A 234 -19.22 -7.75 -25.14
C ILE A 234 -20.10 -7.04 -24.14
N GLU A 235 -20.79 -7.81 -23.29
CA GLU A 235 -21.59 -7.28 -22.18
C GLU A 235 -21.07 -7.82 -20.87
N GLU A 236 -20.77 -6.93 -19.91
CA GLU A 236 -20.29 -7.28 -18.57
C GLU A 236 -21.14 -6.57 -17.52
N ILE A 237 -21.74 -7.36 -16.62
CA ILE A 237 -22.38 -6.83 -15.42
C ILE A 237 -21.26 -6.57 -14.40
N ILE A 238 -21.12 -5.33 -13.96
CA ILE A 238 -20.09 -4.94 -13.00
C ILE A 238 -20.58 -5.29 -11.60
N GLU A 239 -20.02 -6.36 -11.07
CA GLU A 239 -20.27 -6.75 -9.68
C GLU A 239 -19.18 -6.21 -8.74
N PRO A 240 -19.53 -5.83 -7.49
CA PRO A 240 -18.53 -5.58 -6.45
C PRO A 240 -17.63 -6.78 -6.29
N PHE A 241 -16.36 -6.55 -5.99
CA PHE A 241 -15.38 -7.62 -5.92
C PHE A 241 -15.69 -8.62 -4.78
N PRO A 242 -15.61 -9.95 -5.02
CA PRO A 242 -16.07 -10.99 -4.08
C PRO A 242 -15.14 -11.25 -2.89
N LEU A 243 -14.14 -10.40 -2.63
CA LEU A 243 -13.18 -10.58 -1.53
C LEU A 243 -13.78 -10.44 -0.11
N VAL A 244 -15.01 -9.99 0.03
CA VAL A 244 -15.64 -9.81 1.36
C VAL A 244 -15.70 -11.09 2.17
N ASN A 245 -15.85 -12.25 1.51
CA ASN A 245 -15.91 -13.55 2.17
C ASN A 245 -14.57 -14.30 2.17
N MET A 246 -13.50 -13.70 1.63
CA MET A 246 -12.18 -14.28 1.52
C MET A 246 -11.18 -13.43 2.28
N PHE A 247 -10.91 -13.74 3.53
CA PHE A 247 -10.00 -13.01 4.39
C PHE A 247 -9.14 -13.96 5.20
N ASP A 248 -8.02 -13.49 5.68
CA ASP A 248 -7.27 -14.20 6.72
C ASP A 248 -7.76 -13.79 8.10
N TYR A 249 -8.00 -12.49 8.30
CA TYR A 249 -8.59 -11.90 9.50
C TYR A 249 -9.56 -10.81 9.09
N ARG A 250 -10.66 -10.66 9.83
CA ARG A 250 -11.70 -9.66 9.57
C ARG A 250 -12.19 -9.08 10.89
N ILE A 251 -12.43 -7.78 10.92
CA ILE A 251 -13.17 -7.10 11.97
C ILE A 251 -14.31 -6.30 11.32
N PHE A 252 -15.52 -6.50 11.80
CA PHE A 252 -16.69 -5.78 11.29
C PHE A 252 -17.65 -5.44 12.43
N GLY A 253 -18.43 -4.39 12.26
CA GLY A 253 -19.40 -3.97 13.28
C GLY A 253 -19.85 -2.53 13.11
N LYS A 254 -20.63 -2.07 14.08
CA LYS A 254 -21.23 -0.73 14.07
C LYS A 254 -20.88 0.03 15.32
N LEU A 255 -20.57 1.31 15.15
CA LEU A 255 -20.34 2.27 16.23
C LEU A 255 -21.41 3.36 16.14
N ASN A 256 -22.15 3.53 17.24
CA ASN A 256 -23.17 4.57 17.34
C ASN A 256 -22.52 5.96 17.52
N SER A 257 -23.27 7.03 17.27
CA SER A 257 -22.79 8.41 17.45
C SER A 257 -22.34 8.75 18.88
N ASN A 258 -22.87 8.03 19.88
CA ASN A 258 -22.46 8.17 21.28
C ASN A 258 -21.13 7.45 21.61
N GLY A 259 -20.46 6.85 20.63
CA GLY A 259 -19.16 6.21 20.77
C GLY A 259 -19.17 4.79 21.34
N ASN A 260 -20.34 4.12 21.37
CA ASN A 260 -20.46 2.73 21.78
C ASN A 260 -20.83 1.85 20.59
N GLY A 261 -20.31 0.65 20.54
CA GLY A 261 -20.59 -0.28 19.44
C GLY A 261 -20.22 -1.71 19.75
N THR A 262 -20.65 -2.61 18.88
CA THR A 262 -20.31 -4.03 18.89
C THR A 262 -19.59 -4.37 17.62
N PHE A 263 -18.46 -5.03 17.76
CA PHE A 263 -17.64 -5.53 16.67
C PHE A 263 -17.49 -7.04 16.77
N TYR A 264 -17.30 -7.67 15.65
CA TYR A 264 -17.04 -9.09 15.53
C TYR A 264 -15.68 -9.29 14.86
N PHE A 265 -14.83 -10.06 15.50
CA PHE A 265 -13.57 -10.47 14.92
C PHE A 265 -13.71 -11.91 14.43
N GLN A 266 -13.19 -12.18 13.22
CA GLN A 266 -13.21 -13.50 12.59
C GLN A 266 -11.87 -13.83 11.96
N THR A 267 -11.54 -15.13 11.87
CA THR A 267 -10.35 -15.59 11.15
C THR A 267 -10.60 -16.89 10.42
N GLN A 268 -10.03 -17.02 9.23
CA GLN A 268 -10.01 -18.23 8.43
C GLN A 268 -8.64 -18.95 8.46
N LYS A 269 -7.75 -18.57 9.39
CA LYS A 269 -6.41 -19.17 9.51
C LYS A 269 -6.41 -20.54 10.19
N SER A 270 -7.47 -20.90 10.90
CA SER A 270 -7.58 -22.18 11.59
C SER A 270 -8.93 -22.83 11.32
N THR A 271 -8.92 -24.11 10.99
CA THR A 271 -10.11 -24.97 10.90
C THR A 271 -10.32 -25.79 12.17
N THR A 272 -9.30 -25.85 13.04
CA THR A 272 -9.31 -26.68 14.26
C THR A 272 -9.67 -25.90 15.52
N HIS A 273 -9.44 -24.57 15.51
CA HIS A 273 -9.73 -23.70 16.65
C HIS A 273 -10.61 -22.54 16.19
N ASN A 274 -11.70 -22.32 16.91
CA ASN A 274 -12.51 -21.12 16.72
C ASN A 274 -11.92 -19.96 17.52
N PHE A 275 -11.55 -18.89 16.83
CA PHE A 275 -11.05 -17.63 17.41
C PHE A 275 -12.01 -16.47 17.18
N ASP A 276 -13.23 -16.74 16.70
CA ASP A 276 -14.22 -15.70 16.49
C ASP A 276 -14.64 -15.11 17.83
N GLU A 277 -14.72 -13.79 17.90
CA GLU A 277 -14.93 -13.04 19.13
C GLU A 277 -15.90 -11.87 18.91
N GLU A 278 -16.83 -11.69 19.83
CA GLU A 278 -17.62 -10.47 19.94
C GLU A 278 -16.93 -9.47 20.87
N ILE A 279 -16.77 -8.23 20.41
CA ILE A 279 -16.02 -7.17 21.08
C ILE A 279 -16.95 -6.01 21.37
N LEU A 280 -17.21 -5.74 22.63
CA LEU A 280 -17.84 -4.50 23.06
C LEU A 280 -16.80 -3.38 23.04
N PHE A 281 -17.04 -2.37 22.21
CA PHE A 281 -16.10 -1.28 21.99
C PHE A 281 -16.72 0.06 22.43
N SER A 282 -15.94 0.88 23.11
CA SER A 282 -16.35 2.23 23.52
C SER A 282 -15.17 3.17 23.48
N ILE A 283 -15.34 4.33 22.85
CA ILE A 283 -14.36 5.42 22.88
C ILE A 283 -14.55 6.36 24.08
N GLY A 284 -15.54 6.10 24.94
CA GLY A 284 -15.81 6.88 26.14
C GLY A 284 -16.34 8.31 25.93
N LYS A 285 -16.67 8.67 24.69
CA LYS A 285 -17.19 9.99 24.28
C LYS A 285 -17.97 9.85 22.98
N GLU A 286 -18.68 10.92 22.58
CA GLU A 286 -19.32 10.97 21.26
C GLU A 286 -18.27 10.89 20.13
N THR A 287 -18.64 10.26 19.02
CA THR A 287 -17.76 10.12 17.85
C THR A 287 -17.40 11.47 17.23
N GLY A 288 -18.32 12.45 17.28
CA GLY A 288 -18.20 13.73 16.60
C GLY A 288 -18.17 13.64 15.06
N CYS A 289 -18.40 12.44 14.52
CA CYS A 289 -18.50 12.17 13.08
C CYS A 289 -19.68 11.26 12.72
N GLY A 290 -20.71 11.19 13.58
CA GLY A 290 -21.90 10.38 13.38
C GLY A 290 -21.69 8.89 13.68
N SER A 291 -22.67 8.06 13.32
CA SER A 291 -22.55 6.61 13.42
C SER A 291 -21.71 6.08 12.25
N LEU A 292 -20.92 5.04 12.54
CA LEU A 292 -19.99 4.43 11.61
C LEU A 292 -20.24 2.93 11.53
N GLU A 293 -20.08 2.36 10.35
CA GLU A 293 -20.09 0.92 10.15
C GLU A 293 -18.78 0.51 9.48
N PHE A 294 -18.12 -0.49 10.03
CA PHE A 294 -16.79 -0.96 9.58
C PHE A 294 -16.87 -2.39 9.10
N ASP A 295 -16.11 -2.69 8.07
CA ASP A 295 -15.76 -4.04 7.64
C ASP A 295 -14.34 -4.01 7.07
N ILE A 296 -13.39 -4.56 7.82
CA ILE A 296 -11.96 -4.49 7.51
C ILE A 296 -11.41 -5.91 7.49
N SER A 297 -10.91 -6.32 6.33
CA SER A 297 -10.30 -7.61 6.06
C SER A 297 -8.80 -7.47 5.86
N VAL A 298 -8.02 -8.38 6.43
CA VAL A 298 -6.57 -8.43 6.33
C VAL A 298 -6.15 -9.72 5.65
N PHE A 299 -5.17 -9.60 4.76
CA PHE A 299 -4.60 -10.67 3.95
C PHE A 299 -3.10 -10.77 4.22
N ASP A 300 -2.67 -11.91 4.71
CA ASP A 300 -1.25 -12.19 4.86
C ASP A 300 -0.63 -12.46 3.49
N ARG A 301 0.60 -11.97 3.27
CA ARG A 301 1.29 -12.01 1.97
C ARG A 301 2.32 -13.13 1.84
N GLU A 302 2.46 -13.96 2.86
CA GLU A 302 3.34 -15.13 2.81
C GLU A 302 2.82 -16.16 1.78
N VAL A 303 3.73 -16.97 1.25
CA VAL A 303 3.43 -17.95 0.19
C VAL A 303 2.31 -18.90 0.62
N GLU A 304 2.38 -19.41 1.83
CA GLU A 304 1.41 -20.33 2.41
C GLU A 304 0.01 -19.69 2.56
N SER A 305 -0.02 -18.38 2.87
CA SER A 305 -1.28 -17.65 3.01
C SER A 305 -1.93 -17.41 1.66
N LEU A 306 -1.13 -17.10 0.62
CA LEU A 306 -1.63 -16.96 -0.75
C LEU A 306 -2.17 -18.29 -1.27
N ASP A 307 -1.51 -19.42 -1.00
CA ASP A 307 -1.98 -20.74 -1.39
C ASP A 307 -3.31 -21.09 -0.71
N GLN A 308 -3.44 -20.77 0.58
CA GLN A 308 -4.71 -20.93 1.31
C GLN A 308 -5.82 -20.08 0.72
N LEU A 309 -5.52 -18.84 0.33
CA LEU A 309 -6.48 -17.93 -0.28
C LEU A 309 -6.95 -18.46 -1.66
N ILE A 310 -6.03 -18.96 -2.47
CA ILE A 310 -6.35 -19.63 -3.76
C ILE A 310 -7.22 -20.87 -3.52
N ALA A 311 -6.87 -21.70 -2.54
CA ALA A 311 -7.62 -22.92 -2.20
C ALA A 311 -9.05 -22.62 -1.71
N ARG A 312 -9.28 -21.45 -1.08
CA ARG A 312 -10.62 -20.97 -0.67
C ARG A 312 -11.51 -20.57 -1.83
N GLY A 313 -10.98 -20.49 -3.06
CA GLY A 313 -11.77 -20.36 -4.27
C GLY A 313 -11.69 -19.01 -4.98
N ILE A 314 -10.59 -18.28 -4.86
CA ILE A 314 -10.33 -17.14 -5.75
C ILE A 314 -10.19 -17.67 -7.17
N LYS A 315 -11.16 -17.37 -8.04
CA LYS A 315 -11.18 -17.79 -9.44
C LYS A 315 -11.18 -16.58 -10.36
N HIS A 316 -10.44 -16.70 -11.47
CA HIS A 316 -10.48 -15.73 -12.55
C HIS A 316 -11.79 -15.84 -13.33
N ASN A 317 -12.24 -17.08 -13.54
CA ASN A 317 -13.51 -17.48 -14.12
C ASN A 317 -13.99 -18.79 -13.44
N PRO A 318 -15.23 -19.30 -13.68
CA PRO A 318 -15.73 -20.53 -13.04
C PRO A 318 -14.79 -21.73 -13.13
N GLU A 319 -13.89 -21.76 -14.11
CA GLU A 319 -13.05 -22.92 -14.43
C GLU A 319 -11.56 -22.76 -14.08
N THR A 320 -11.05 -21.52 -13.84
CA THR A 320 -9.61 -21.25 -13.64
C THR A 320 -9.32 -20.55 -12.32
N PHE A 321 -8.42 -21.14 -11.50
CA PHE A 321 -7.90 -20.50 -10.29
C PHE A 321 -6.83 -19.49 -10.64
N PHE A 322 -6.72 -18.43 -9.85
CA PHE A 322 -5.60 -17.50 -9.93
C PHE A 322 -4.28 -18.16 -9.57
N SER A 323 -3.21 -17.79 -10.25
CA SER A 323 -1.84 -18.05 -9.81
C SER A 323 -1.48 -17.18 -8.61
N ARG A 324 -0.40 -17.51 -7.89
CA ARG A 324 0.11 -16.69 -6.79
C ARG A 324 0.43 -15.26 -7.23
N GLN A 325 0.97 -15.09 -8.44
CA GLN A 325 1.32 -13.77 -8.98
C GLN A 325 0.06 -12.93 -9.25
N GLU A 326 -0.94 -13.52 -9.86
CA GLU A 326 -2.22 -12.86 -10.12
C GLU A 326 -2.96 -12.53 -8.82
N THR A 327 -2.92 -13.44 -7.82
CA THR A 327 -3.49 -13.19 -6.49
C THR A 327 -2.79 -12.01 -5.80
N ARG A 328 -1.46 -11.91 -5.88
CA ARG A 328 -0.73 -10.75 -5.37
C ARG A 328 -1.15 -9.46 -6.05
N LYS A 329 -1.15 -9.47 -7.39
CA LYS A 329 -1.57 -8.31 -8.19
C LYS A 329 -2.97 -7.88 -7.83
N LEU A 330 -3.90 -8.83 -7.71
CA LEU A 330 -5.26 -8.56 -7.30
C LEU A 330 -5.34 -7.86 -5.94
N LEU A 331 -4.62 -8.37 -4.94
CA LEU A 331 -4.57 -7.75 -3.62
C LEU A 331 -3.87 -6.38 -3.66
N ASP A 332 -2.89 -6.17 -4.57
CA ASP A 332 -2.23 -4.88 -4.77
C ASP A 332 -3.17 -3.87 -5.45
N ASP A 333 -4.02 -4.33 -6.35
CA ASP A 333 -4.99 -3.49 -7.04
C ASP A 333 -6.18 -3.09 -6.13
N TYR A 334 -6.62 -3.96 -5.22
CA TYR A 334 -7.79 -3.74 -4.37
C TYR A 334 -7.50 -3.25 -2.95
N ASN A 335 -6.24 -3.17 -2.54
CA ASN A 335 -5.88 -2.74 -1.20
C ASN A 335 -6.36 -1.32 -0.86
N GLY A 336 -6.43 -1.04 0.44
CA GLY A 336 -6.83 0.24 0.99
C GLY A 336 -8.15 0.19 1.76
N ILE A 337 -8.42 1.25 2.53
CA ILE A 337 -9.63 1.38 3.32
C ILE A 337 -10.49 2.48 2.71
N GLY A 338 -11.58 2.08 2.05
CA GLY A 338 -12.53 2.96 1.42
C GLY A 338 -13.54 3.54 2.40
N VAL A 339 -13.90 4.81 2.23
CA VAL A 339 -14.99 5.45 2.94
C VAL A 339 -16.18 5.59 1.99
N PHE A 340 -17.34 5.11 2.43
CA PHE A 340 -18.55 5.04 1.62
C PHE A 340 -19.67 5.86 2.27
N ARG A 341 -20.41 6.57 1.43
CA ARG A 341 -21.63 7.26 1.81
C ARG A 341 -22.78 6.77 0.93
N ASN A 342 -23.86 6.31 1.55
CA ASN A 342 -25.06 5.81 0.85
C ASN A 342 -24.71 4.77 -0.25
N GLY A 343 -23.76 3.88 0.03
CA GLY A 343 -23.34 2.83 -0.89
C GLY A 343 -22.28 3.21 -1.93
N PHE A 344 -21.87 4.49 -2.01
CA PHE A 344 -20.86 4.95 -2.96
C PHE A 344 -19.59 5.43 -2.27
N ARG A 345 -18.44 5.06 -2.84
CA ARG A 345 -17.12 5.42 -2.32
C ARG A 345 -16.81 6.90 -2.55
N ILE A 346 -16.22 7.52 -1.54
CA ILE A 346 -15.66 8.87 -1.61
C ILE A 346 -14.19 8.76 -2.01
N ARG A 347 -13.85 9.09 -3.27
CA ARG A 347 -12.48 9.10 -3.76
C ARG A 347 -11.68 10.27 -3.15
N PRO A 348 -10.33 10.14 -2.94
CA PRO A 348 -9.48 8.99 -3.19
C PRO A 348 -9.41 8.00 -2.01
N LEU A 349 -10.24 8.15 -0.96
CA LEU A 349 -10.23 7.27 0.21
C LEU A 349 -10.46 5.80 -0.21
N GLY A 350 -9.45 4.96 -0.01
CA GLY A 350 -9.43 3.56 -0.45
C GLY A 350 -8.78 3.31 -1.82
N ASP A 351 -8.14 4.31 -2.43
CA ASP A 351 -7.24 4.07 -3.54
C ASP A 351 -5.92 3.47 -3.01
N ALA A 352 -5.33 2.54 -3.77
CA ALA A 352 -4.17 1.77 -3.32
C ALA A 352 -2.94 2.62 -2.99
N ASP A 353 -2.80 3.76 -3.66
CA ASP A 353 -1.74 4.75 -3.51
C ASP A 353 -2.07 5.86 -2.49
N PHE A 354 -3.25 5.82 -1.87
CA PHE A 354 -3.71 6.83 -0.92
C PHE A 354 -3.89 6.29 0.50
N ASP A 355 -2.79 6.16 1.24
CA ASP A 355 -2.77 5.69 2.64
C ASP A 355 -3.15 6.82 3.63
N TRP A 356 -4.45 7.15 3.68
CA TRP A 356 -4.97 8.25 4.51
C TRP A 356 -4.90 7.98 6.02
N LEU A 357 -4.73 6.72 6.45
CA LEU A 357 -4.51 6.31 7.83
C LEU A 357 -3.04 6.13 8.18
N LYS A 358 -2.13 6.32 7.23
CA LYS A 358 -0.68 6.18 7.41
C LYS A 358 -0.29 4.78 7.94
N LEU A 359 -0.98 3.72 7.48
CA LEU A 359 -0.74 2.33 7.90
C LEU A 359 0.67 1.88 7.56
N ASN A 360 1.18 2.24 6.39
CA ASN A 360 2.55 1.90 5.98
C ASN A 360 3.59 2.53 6.91
N LYS A 361 3.37 3.79 7.34
CA LYS A 361 4.24 4.44 8.32
C LYS A 361 4.22 3.71 9.66
N GLN A 362 3.04 3.30 10.14
CA GLN A 362 2.90 2.55 11.39
C GLN A 362 3.54 1.15 11.30
N ARG A 363 3.41 0.47 10.15
CA ARG A 363 4.03 -0.83 9.92
C ARG A 363 5.54 -0.77 9.89
N ILE A 364 6.14 0.25 9.28
CA ILE A 364 7.59 0.46 9.33
C ILE A 364 8.05 0.55 10.80
N GLN A 365 7.26 1.17 11.64
CA GLN A 365 7.55 1.33 13.05
C GLN A 365 7.41 0.04 13.88
N ASN A 366 6.47 -0.84 13.53
CA ASN A 366 6.24 -2.11 14.22
C ASN A 366 5.79 -3.20 13.24
N PRO A 367 6.71 -3.76 12.42
CA PRO A 367 6.36 -4.66 11.33
C PRO A 367 5.81 -6.02 11.79
N SER A 368 6.04 -6.42 13.05
CA SER A 368 5.54 -7.69 13.58
C SER A 368 4.06 -7.63 13.95
N GLN A 369 3.59 -6.49 14.41
CA GLN A 369 2.23 -6.27 14.92
C GLN A 369 1.37 -5.51 13.90
N LYS A 370 1.90 -4.42 13.34
CA LYS A 370 1.18 -3.51 12.45
C LYS A 370 1.00 -4.07 11.04
N ILE A 371 -0.11 -3.72 10.40
CA ILE A 371 -0.41 -4.07 9.01
C ILE A 371 -0.10 -2.89 8.09
N GLY A 372 0.34 -3.19 6.87
CA GLY A 372 0.49 -2.18 5.82
C GLY A 372 -0.79 -1.98 5.01
N SER A 373 -0.92 -0.85 4.32
CA SER A 373 -2.05 -0.59 3.43
C SER A 373 -2.24 -1.69 2.38
N ASN A 374 -1.14 -2.28 1.89
CA ASN A 374 -1.16 -3.36 0.91
C ASN A 374 -1.68 -4.71 1.45
N GLN A 375 -1.90 -4.84 2.75
CA GLN A 375 -2.43 -6.05 3.39
C GLN A 375 -3.91 -5.92 3.76
N VAL A 376 -4.52 -4.75 3.59
CA VAL A 376 -5.87 -4.46 4.08
C VAL A 376 -6.81 -4.10 2.94
N ILE A 377 -8.01 -4.63 3.00
CA ILE A 377 -9.15 -4.18 2.19
C ILE A 377 -10.25 -3.86 3.20
N GLY A 378 -10.65 -2.60 3.24
CA GLY A 378 -11.62 -2.15 4.23
C GLY A 378 -12.69 -1.23 3.67
N HIS A 379 -13.85 -1.28 4.32
CA HIS A 379 -15.01 -0.47 4.00
C HIS A 379 -15.51 0.20 5.27
N ILE A 380 -15.68 1.52 5.22
CA ILE A 380 -16.24 2.31 6.30
C ILE A 380 -17.45 3.05 5.75
N ASN A 381 -18.64 2.69 6.21
CA ASN A 381 -19.85 3.41 5.86
C ASN A 381 -20.08 4.56 6.83
N ILE A 382 -20.29 5.75 6.29
CA ILE A 382 -20.58 6.98 7.03
C ILE A 382 -21.97 7.51 6.74
N GLN A 383 -22.50 8.28 7.67
CA GLN A 383 -23.79 8.93 7.51
C GLN A 383 -23.74 10.15 6.57
N SER A 384 -24.91 10.74 6.32
CA SER A 384 -25.04 12.00 5.57
C SER A 384 -24.21 13.13 6.20
N GLU A 385 -23.89 14.17 5.43
CA GLU A 385 -23.08 15.30 5.92
C GLU A 385 -23.70 15.99 7.13
N GLU A 386 -25.01 16.08 7.17
CA GLU A 386 -25.76 16.70 8.26
C GLU A 386 -25.63 15.94 9.58
N ASN A 387 -25.55 14.61 9.52
CA ASN A 387 -25.50 13.75 10.69
C ASN A 387 -24.06 13.43 11.12
N SER A 388 -23.09 13.60 10.21
CA SER A 388 -21.69 13.22 10.46
C SER A 388 -20.73 14.40 10.50
N ASN A 389 -21.08 15.57 9.96
CA ASN A 389 -20.18 16.69 9.71
C ASN A 389 -18.94 16.34 8.84
N LEU A 390 -18.96 15.17 8.19
CA LEU A 390 -17.96 14.73 7.24
C LEU A 390 -18.32 15.31 5.87
N ILE A 391 -17.72 16.42 5.49
CA ILE A 391 -18.09 17.21 4.31
C ILE A 391 -17.17 16.85 3.15
N GLU A 392 -17.74 16.50 1.99
CA GLU A 392 -16.95 16.28 0.77
C GLU A 392 -16.43 17.60 0.20
N LYS A 393 -15.18 17.60 -0.25
CA LYS A 393 -14.58 18.74 -0.96
C LYS A 393 -15.28 18.99 -2.29
N SER A 394 -15.21 20.26 -2.74
CA SER A 394 -15.89 20.64 -3.99
C SER A 394 -15.29 19.98 -5.23
N ALA A 395 -13.99 19.77 -5.25
CA ALA A 395 -13.27 19.05 -6.30
C ALA A 395 -13.45 17.52 -6.25
N ARG A 396 -14.19 16.99 -5.24
CA ARG A 396 -14.41 15.54 -5.04
C ARG A 396 -13.14 14.72 -4.82
N ASP A 397 -12.12 15.37 -4.32
CA ASP A 397 -10.81 14.82 -3.97
C ASP A 397 -10.72 14.52 -2.46
N GLY A 398 -11.77 14.00 -1.86
CA GLY A 398 -11.84 13.56 -0.48
C GLY A 398 -12.77 14.37 0.41
N LEU A 399 -12.58 14.17 1.72
CA LEU A 399 -13.28 14.90 2.77
C LEU A 399 -12.50 16.15 3.17
N LYS A 400 -13.20 17.20 3.62
CA LYS A 400 -12.56 18.39 4.18
C LYS A 400 -11.84 18.03 5.47
N GLU A 401 -10.64 18.57 5.65
CA GLU A 401 -9.88 18.45 6.90
C GLU A 401 -10.57 19.29 7.99
N ASN A 402 -11.38 18.62 8.79
CA ASN A 402 -12.11 19.18 9.92
C ASN A 402 -12.08 18.22 11.10
N LYS A 403 -12.60 18.65 12.24
CA LYS A 403 -12.63 17.85 13.47
C LYS A 403 -13.33 16.49 13.31
N ALA A 404 -14.39 16.42 12.49
CA ALA A 404 -15.09 15.17 12.24
C ALA A 404 -14.22 14.17 11.46
N PHE A 405 -13.43 14.64 10.48
CA PHE A 405 -12.54 13.77 9.74
C PHE A 405 -11.33 13.32 10.58
N GLU A 406 -10.80 14.17 11.46
CA GLU A 406 -9.80 13.75 12.46
C GLU A 406 -10.33 12.66 13.39
N ASN A 407 -11.57 12.83 13.88
CA ASN A 407 -12.22 11.81 14.71
C ASN A 407 -12.38 10.49 13.95
N LEU A 408 -12.80 10.53 12.68
CA LEU A 408 -12.89 9.33 11.83
C LEU A 408 -11.53 8.63 11.71
N LYS A 409 -10.45 9.38 11.47
CA LYS A 409 -9.08 8.84 11.39
C LYS A 409 -8.69 8.12 12.70
N ASN A 410 -8.92 8.76 13.83
CA ASN A 410 -8.56 8.23 15.14
C ASN A 410 -9.36 6.96 15.47
N ILE A 411 -10.68 6.98 15.30
CA ILE A 411 -11.56 5.83 15.53
C ILE A 411 -11.17 4.66 14.63
N SER A 412 -10.92 4.92 13.35
CA SER A 412 -10.48 3.89 12.40
C SER A 412 -9.16 3.27 12.82
N SER A 413 -8.21 4.07 13.29
CA SER A 413 -6.91 3.58 13.79
C SER A 413 -7.06 2.73 15.06
N GLU A 414 -7.96 3.08 15.97
CA GLU A 414 -8.25 2.28 17.16
C GLU A 414 -8.85 0.91 16.80
N ILE A 415 -9.82 0.88 15.88
CA ILE A 415 -10.45 -0.39 15.44
C ILE A 415 -9.44 -1.28 14.71
N ILE A 416 -8.57 -0.69 13.87
CA ILE A 416 -7.50 -1.44 13.21
C ILE A 416 -6.53 -1.99 14.25
N SER A 417 -6.19 -1.23 15.28
CA SER A 417 -5.32 -1.70 16.37
C SER A 417 -5.91 -2.89 17.13
N LEU A 418 -7.24 -2.94 17.31
CA LEU A 418 -7.92 -4.12 17.88
C LEU A 418 -7.73 -5.36 17.00
N LEU A 419 -7.86 -5.22 15.67
CA LEU A 419 -7.64 -6.31 14.73
C LEU A 419 -6.18 -6.76 14.74
N GLU A 420 -5.24 -5.83 14.74
CA GLU A 420 -3.80 -6.10 14.77
C GLU A 420 -3.37 -6.90 16.01
N LEU A 421 -3.87 -6.52 17.20
CA LEU A 421 -3.59 -7.23 18.44
C LEU A 421 -4.08 -8.68 18.37
N ARG A 422 -5.31 -8.92 17.89
CA ARG A 422 -5.86 -10.27 17.76
C ARG A 422 -5.14 -11.09 16.71
N ARG A 423 -4.87 -10.49 15.55
CA ARG A 423 -4.05 -11.12 14.51
C ARG A 423 -2.69 -11.57 15.07
N PHE A 424 -2.02 -10.71 15.82
CA PHE A 424 -0.73 -11.02 16.43
C PHE A 424 -0.82 -12.20 17.41
N ASP A 425 -1.82 -12.20 18.30
CA ASP A 425 -2.04 -13.27 19.26
C ASP A 425 -2.36 -14.61 18.59
N ILE A 426 -3.21 -14.60 17.57
CA ILE A 426 -3.57 -15.83 16.83
C ILE A 426 -2.36 -16.35 16.06
N ARG A 427 -1.60 -15.49 15.37
CA ARG A 427 -0.38 -15.89 14.68
C ARG A 427 0.62 -16.54 15.62
N ARG A 428 0.71 -16.03 16.85
CA ARG A 428 1.55 -16.63 17.91
C ARG A 428 1.03 -17.98 18.37
N LYS A 429 -0.26 -18.10 18.64
CA LYS A 429 -0.90 -19.35 19.09
C LYS A 429 -0.83 -20.47 18.04
N LEU A 430 -0.99 -20.12 16.76
CA LEU A 430 -0.93 -21.08 15.66
C LEU A 430 0.51 -21.39 15.20
N GLY A 431 1.53 -20.73 15.79
CA GLY A 431 2.90 -20.86 15.34
C GLY A 431 3.15 -20.35 13.90
N ILE A 432 2.20 -19.61 13.34
CA ILE A 432 2.32 -18.96 12.01
C ILE A 432 3.23 -17.75 12.05
N SER A 433 3.30 -17.04 13.18
CA SER A 433 4.50 -16.28 13.54
C SER A 433 5.57 -17.34 13.67
N ARG A 434 6.38 -17.54 12.61
CA ARG A 434 7.32 -18.65 12.46
C ARG A 434 7.71 -19.16 13.84
N PRO A 435 7.48 -20.42 14.19
CA PRO A 435 7.80 -20.90 15.51
C PRO A 435 9.22 -20.43 15.77
N ALA A 436 9.51 -19.92 16.97
CA ALA A 436 10.83 -20.10 17.48
C ALA A 436 11.13 -21.56 17.16
N VAL A 437 11.80 -21.79 16.03
CA VAL A 437 12.26 -23.13 15.65
C VAL A 437 12.82 -23.64 16.95
N LYS A 438 12.70 -24.93 17.22
CA LYS A 438 13.40 -25.60 18.30
C LYS A 438 14.88 -25.25 18.23
N ILE A 439 15.17 -23.98 18.47
CA ILE A 439 16.50 -23.33 18.49
C ILE A 439 17.37 -24.14 19.43
N GLU A 440 16.79 -24.62 20.52
CA GLU A 440 17.43 -25.56 21.44
C GLU A 440 17.91 -26.84 20.73
N GLN A 441 17.11 -27.43 19.85
CA GLN A 441 17.55 -28.64 19.11
C GLN A 441 18.57 -28.36 17.99
N GLU A 442 18.51 -27.19 17.36
CA GLU A 442 19.51 -26.83 16.35
C GLU A 442 20.80 -26.30 17.00
N LEU A 443 20.69 -25.68 18.19
CA LEU A 443 21.85 -25.34 19.02
C LEU A 443 22.51 -26.57 19.62
N GLU A 444 21.76 -27.59 20.09
CA GLU A 444 22.30 -28.89 20.52
C GLU A 444 23.11 -29.55 19.40
N LEU A 445 22.71 -29.44 18.14
CA LEU A 445 23.50 -29.93 17.01
C LEU A 445 24.82 -29.16 16.81
N LEU A 446 24.90 -27.90 17.21
CA LEU A 446 26.17 -27.13 17.21
C LEU A 446 27.08 -27.55 18.37
N TYR A 447 26.52 -27.89 19.52
CA TYR A 447 27.30 -28.44 20.65
C TYR A 447 27.84 -29.84 20.35
N SER A 448 27.15 -30.65 19.52
CA SER A 448 27.63 -31.99 19.09
C SER A 448 28.89 -31.92 18.19
N PHE A 449 29.28 -30.74 17.72
CA PHE A 449 30.49 -30.57 16.92
C PHE A 449 31.75 -30.83 17.76
N LYS A 450 31.74 -30.53 19.05
CA LYS A 450 32.84 -30.81 19.99
C LYS A 450 32.96 -32.34 20.19
N GLU A 451 31.88 -33.03 20.44
CA GLU A 451 31.89 -34.53 20.57
C GLU A 451 32.40 -35.23 19.29
N PHE A 452 31.96 -34.68 18.14
CA PHE A 452 32.44 -35.15 16.86
C PHE A 452 33.97 -34.94 16.68
N GLY A 453 34.46 -33.79 17.10
CA GLY A 453 35.92 -33.47 17.06
C GLY A 453 36.73 -34.45 17.94
N ASP A 454 36.26 -34.71 19.15
CA ASP A 454 36.90 -35.63 20.10
C ASP A 454 36.88 -37.08 19.59
N GLU A 455 35.76 -37.53 18.99
CA GLU A 455 35.62 -38.87 18.38
C GLU A 455 36.55 -39.00 17.16
N LEU A 456 36.68 -37.99 16.35
CA LEU A 456 37.52 -37.96 15.15
C LEU A 456 39.01 -38.04 15.53
N VAL A 457 39.45 -37.28 16.52
CA VAL A 457 40.84 -37.32 17.06
C VAL A 457 41.12 -38.72 17.63
N LYS A 458 40.22 -39.31 18.38
CA LYS A 458 40.35 -40.68 18.95
C LYS A 458 40.49 -41.73 17.85
N ASN A 459 39.69 -41.60 16.78
CA ASN A 459 39.73 -42.54 15.65
C ASN A 459 41.00 -42.38 14.81
N LEU A 460 41.53 -41.16 14.63
CA LEU A 460 42.79 -40.92 13.94
C LEU A 460 43.96 -41.52 14.69
N LYS A 461 44.03 -41.35 16.01
CA LYS A 461 45.03 -41.97 16.86
C LYS A 461 44.99 -43.48 16.84
N SER A 462 43.82 -44.09 16.87
CA SER A 462 43.65 -45.56 16.85
C SER A 462 44.07 -46.22 15.53
N LYS A 463 44.19 -45.42 14.46
CA LYS A 463 44.49 -45.89 13.09
C LYS A 463 45.92 -45.60 12.66
N GLY A 464 46.79 -45.14 13.59
CA GLY A 464 48.23 -45.05 13.35
C GLY A 464 48.71 -43.82 12.56
N LEU A 465 47.90 -42.73 12.49
CA LEU A 465 48.39 -41.45 12.03
C LEU A 465 49.47 -40.93 13.01
N ASP A 466 50.48 -40.26 12.47
CA ASP A 466 51.52 -39.65 13.27
C ASP A 466 50.95 -38.61 14.26
N ASP A 467 51.61 -38.47 15.38
CA ASP A 467 51.16 -37.60 16.46
C ASP A 467 51.11 -36.13 16.04
N GLU A 468 51.96 -35.68 15.10
CA GLU A 468 52.04 -34.32 14.66
C GLU A 468 50.84 -33.94 13.78
N SER A 469 50.48 -34.76 12.82
CA SER A 469 49.27 -34.60 11.97
C SER A 469 47.97 -34.71 12.78
N THR A 470 47.92 -35.63 13.75
CA THR A 470 46.79 -35.76 14.66
C THR A 470 46.59 -34.51 15.55
N GLN A 471 47.69 -33.94 16.03
CA GLN A 471 47.71 -32.75 16.85
C GLN A 471 47.25 -31.53 16.04
N MET A 472 47.69 -31.42 14.78
CA MET A 472 47.30 -30.34 13.88
C MET A 472 45.79 -30.34 13.59
N VAL A 473 45.21 -31.50 13.28
CA VAL A 473 43.79 -31.68 13.08
C VAL A 473 42.98 -31.40 14.37
N SER A 474 43.49 -31.86 15.51
CA SER A 474 42.90 -31.61 16.83
C SER A 474 42.85 -30.11 17.15
N ASN A 475 43.93 -29.38 16.92
CA ASN A 475 44.01 -27.96 17.17
C ASN A 475 43.04 -27.15 16.25
N LEU A 476 42.97 -27.53 14.99
CA LEU A 476 42.04 -26.91 14.02
C LEU A 476 40.58 -27.13 14.41
N LEU A 477 40.23 -28.36 14.81
CA LEU A 477 38.89 -28.71 15.27
C LEU A 477 38.54 -28.02 16.59
N LEU A 478 39.49 -27.92 17.53
CA LEU A 478 39.29 -27.21 18.79
C LEU A 478 39.10 -25.71 18.60
N HIS A 479 39.86 -25.10 17.68
CA HIS A 479 39.68 -23.69 17.36
C HIS A 479 38.30 -23.41 16.76
N LYS A 480 37.90 -24.21 15.76
CA LYS A 480 36.58 -24.08 15.11
C LYS A 480 35.42 -24.44 16.03
N SER A 481 35.57 -25.42 16.91
CA SER A 481 34.58 -25.73 17.94
C SER A 481 34.36 -24.56 18.90
N LYS A 482 35.44 -23.87 19.32
CA LYS A 482 35.30 -22.68 20.17
C LYS A 482 34.58 -21.54 19.48
N GLU A 483 34.87 -21.27 18.21
CA GLU A 483 34.18 -20.23 17.44
C GLU A 483 32.68 -20.53 17.30
N ILE A 484 32.32 -21.79 16.97
CA ILE A 484 30.95 -22.22 16.83
C ILE A 484 30.19 -22.15 18.18
N THR A 485 30.83 -22.60 19.26
CA THR A 485 30.24 -22.55 20.61
C THR A 485 30.02 -21.11 21.05
N GLN A 486 30.98 -20.21 20.81
CA GLN A 486 30.86 -18.79 21.14
C GLN A 486 29.73 -18.14 20.34
N ALA A 487 29.59 -18.47 19.04
CA ALA A 487 28.52 -18.00 18.21
C ALA A 487 27.14 -18.50 18.71
N ALA A 488 27.05 -19.80 19.09
CA ALA A 488 25.84 -20.38 19.63
C ALA A 488 25.41 -19.78 20.99
N GLU A 489 26.39 -19.53 21.89
CA GLU A 489 26.13 -18.86 23.18
C GLU A 489 25.67 -17.41 23.00
N ASN A 490 26.25 -16.69 22.04
CA ASN A 490 25.83 -15.34 21.72
C ASN A 490 24.39 -15.34 21.16
N LEU A 491 24.05 -16.33 20.37
CA LEU A 491 22.70 -16.57 19.84
C LEU A 491 21.68 -16.84 20.95
N GLN A 492 22.01 -17.71 21.91
CA GLN A 492 21.16 -18.00 23.07
C GLN A 492 20.92 -16.76 23.94
N LYS A 493 21.98 -15.99 24.19
CA LYS A 493 21.87 -14.71 24.93
C LYS A 493 21.00 -13.70 24.20
N MET A 494 21.13 -13.61 22.87
CA MET A 494 20.26 -12.78 22.04
C MET A 494 18.80 -13.19 22.12
N ILE A 495 18.50 -14.46 21.92
CA ILE A 495 17.13 -15.01 21.99
C ILE A 495 16.49 -14.73 23.34
N ALA A 496 17.21 -14.98 24.43
CA ALA A 496 16.73 -14.74 25.79
C ALA A 496 16.44 -13.24 26.05
N MET A 497 17.27 -12.35 25.48
CA MET A 497 17.08 -10.91 25.61
C MET A 497 15.89 -10.41 24.77
N TYR A 498 15.60 -11.05 23.64
CA TYR A 498 14.55 -10.65 22.70
C TYR A 498 13.19 -11.31 22.95
N GLN A 499 13.14 -12.45 23.67
CA GLN A 499 11.87 -13.04 24.13
C GLN A 499 11.09 -12.09 25.06
N GLY A 500 11.78 -11.11 25.65
CA GLY A 500 11.16 -10.04 26.44
C GLY A 500 10.67 -8.81 25.67
N GLN A 501 10.96 -8.70 24.36
CA GLN A 501 10.61 -7.53 23.55
C GLN A 501 9.99 -7.94 22.21
N ALA A 502 8.69 -7.72 22.05
CA ALA A 502 7.87 -8.14 20.90
C ALA A 502 8.32 -7.56 19.53
N THR A 503 9.15 -6.52 19.52
CA THR A 503 9.51 -5.76 18.31
C THR A 503 10.60 -6.41 17.45
N VAL A 504 11.42 -7.30 18.02
CA VAL A 504 12.61 -7.86 17.36
C VAL A 504 12.38 -9.30 16.86
N GLY A 505 11.23 -9.90 17.17
CA GLY A 505 10.90 -11.28 16.77
C GLY A 505 11.03 -11.57 15.25
N ASN A 506 10.75 -10.60 14.40
CA ASN A 506 10.85 -10.76 12.93
C ASN A 506 12.30 -10.80 12.44
N ILE A 507 13.17 -10.00 13.03
CA ILE A 507 14.60 -9.93 12.61
C ILE A 507 15.33 -11.22 13.02
N ILE A 508 15.02 -11.73 14.22
CA ILE A 508 15.59 -13.01 14.68
C ILE A 508 15.12 -14.18 13.83
N ASN A 509 13.81 -14.25 13.52
CA ASN A 509 13.27 -15.30 12.67
C ASN A 509 13.90 -15.29 11.28
N LEU A 510 14.24 -14.12 10.79
CA LEU A 510 14.87 -13.97 9.48
C LEU A 510 16.33 -14.39 9.50
N VAL A 511 17.10 -14.00 10.53
CA VAL A 511 18.48 -14.46 10.71
C VAL A 511 18.55 -15.97 10.90
N LEU A 512 17.61 -16.52 11.65
CA LEU A 512 17.50 -17.98 11.78
C LEU A 512 17.18 -18.67 10.46
N HIS A 513 16.36 -18.02 9.61
CA HIS A 513 16.08 -18.54 8.27
C HIS A 513 17.33 -18.50 7.37
N GLU A 514 18.05 -17.40 7.35
CA GLU A 514 19.26 -17.23 6.55
C GLU A 514 20.41 -18.13 7.09
N SER A 515 20.44 -18.38 8.39
CA SER A 515 21.38 -19.31 9.01
C SER A 515 21.15 -20.78 8.62
N ARG A 516 19.95 -21.15 8.16
CA ARG A 516 19.64 -22.54 7.75
C ARG A 516 20.45 -23.02 6.57
N MET A 517 20.70 -22.15 5.58
CA MET A 517 21.49 -22.53 4.39
C MET A 517 22.96 -22.86 4.72
N PRO A 518 23.71 -21.98 5.39
CA PRO A 518 25.06 -22.30 5.84
C PRO A 518 25.10 -23.51 6.78
N LEU A 519 24.17 -23.61 7.73
CA LEU A 519 24.09 -24.77 8.64
C LEU A 519 23.78 -26.07 7.91
N ALA A 520 22.87 -26.07 6.95
CA ALA A 520 22.56 -27.24 6.13
C ALA A 520 23.78 -27.66 5.28
N ALA A 521 24.51 -26.68 4.72
CA ALA A 521 25.74 -26.92 3.97
C ALA A 521 26.84 -27.50 4.87
N ILE A 522 27.08 -26.93 6.05
CA ILE A 522 28.03 -27.45 7.03
C ILE A 522 27.65 -28.90 7.40
N LYS A 523 26.39 -29.19 7.72
CA LYS A 523 25.90 -30.52 8.07
C LYS A 523 26.09 -31.53 6.92
N SER A 524 25.79 -31.13 5.68
CA SER A 524 25.99 -31.94 4.48
C SER A 524 27.47 -32.24 4.26
N ASN A 525 28.31 -31.22 4.40
CA ASN A 525 29.77 -31.34 4.22
C ASN A 525 30.43 -32.16 5.31
N ILE A 526 29.97 -32.07 6.56
CA ILE A 526 30.41 -32.96 7.64
C ILE A 526 30.02 -34.41 7.34
N LYS A 527 28.83 -34.67 6.83
CA LYS A 527 28.41 -36.01 6.45
C LYS A 527 29.27 -36.57 5.29
N SER A 528 29.57 -35.73 4.31
CA SER A 528 30.45 -36.08 3.18
C SER A 528 31.88 -36.34 3.63
N PHE A 529 32.42 -35.53 4.53
CA PHE A 529 33.70 -35.67 5.17
C PHE A 529 33.79 -37.03 5.91
N LYS A 530 32.81 -37.33 6.79
CA LYS A 530 32.74 -38.61 7.51
C LYS A 530 32.77 -39.82 6.55
N LYS A 531 32.00 -39.76 5.47
CA LYS A 531 31.93 -40.85 4.48
C LYS A 531 33.25 -41.05 3.73
N ARG A 532 33.92 -39.99 3.31
CA ARG A 532 35.21 -40.07 2.59
C ARG A 532 36.36 -40.43 3.50
N HIS A 533 36.33 -39.95 4.73
CA HIS A 533 37.29 -40.33 5.75
C HIS A 533 37.16 -41.80 6.12
N ALA A 534 35.96 -42.35 6.29
CA ALA A 534 35.75 -43.79 6.51
C ALA A 534 36.29 -44.64 5.35
N LYS A 535 36.08 -44.24 4.11
CA LYS A 535 36.64 -44.89 2.94
C LYS A 535 38.16 -44.82 2.88
N PHE A 536 38.75 -43.68 3.22
CA PHE A 536 40.22 -43.54 3.33
C PHE A 536 40.79 -44.53 4.35
N ILE A 537 40.15 -44.66 5.50
CA ILE A 537 40.56 -45.62 6.54
C ILE A 537 40.50 -47.08 6.05
N GLU A 538 39.46 -47.42 5.27
CA GLU A 538 39.32 -48.79 4.72
C GLU A 538 40.32 -49.10 3.62
N THR A 539 40.62 -48.12 2.75
CA THR A 539 41.42 -48.37 1.54
C THR A 539 42.83 -47.88 1.61
N GLN A 540 43.18 -47.00 2.57
CA GLN A 540 44.48 -46.28 2.68
C GLN A 540 44.93 -45.63 1.38
N ASP A 541 43.95 -45.16 0.55
CA ASP A 541 44.18 -44.53 -0.74
C ASP A 541 44.39 -43.04 -0.54
N GLU A 542 45.62 -42.55 -0.79
CA GLU A 542 46.03 -41.13 -0.67
C GLU A 542 45.16 -40.20 -1.53
N ASN A 543 44.59 -40.66 -2.66
CA ASN A 543 43.69 -39.85 -3.47
C ASN A 543 42.40 -39.52 -2.70
N LYS A 544 42.01 -40.36 -1.76
CA LYS A 544 40.84 -40.10 -0.91
C LYS A 544 41.08 -39.04 0.13
N LEU A 545 42.33 -38.92 0.57
CA LEU A 545 42.78 -37.82 1.46
C LEU A 545 42.69 -36.47 0.75
N GLN A 546 43.10 -36.41 -0.52
CA GLN A 546 43.02 -35.19 -1.32
C GLN A 546 41.55 -34.72 -1.58
N GLU A 547 40.59 -35.66 -1.62
CA GLU A 547 39.16 -35.34 -1.71
C GLU A 547 38.58 -34.70 -0.43
N ILE A 548 39.26 -34.78 0.71
CA ILE A 548 38.81 -34.31 2.00
C ILE A 548 39.11 -32.82 2.19
N SER A 549 40.27 -32.33 1.70
CA SER A 549 40.68 -30.93 1.83
C SER A 549 39.66 -29.93 1.30
N PRO A 550 39.10 -30.08 0.08
CA PRO A 550 38.08 -29.14 -0.43
C PRO A 550 36.81 -29.08 0.44
N ILE A 551 36.47 -30.20 1.08
CA ILE A 551 35.28 -30.23 1.96
C ILE A 551 35.56 -29.48 3.26
N ALA A 552 36.76 -29.54 3.79
CA ALA A 552 37.18 -28.78 4.95
C ALA A 552 37.19 -27.27 4.64
N ASP A 553 37.65 -26.89 3.45
CA ASP A 553 37.64 -25.51 2.98
C ASP A 553 36.20 -24.97 2.82
N GLU A 554 35.28 -25.78 2.29
CA GLU A 554 33.88 -25.41 2.20
C GLU A 554 33.22 -25.28 3.58
N ILE A 555 33.55 -26.14 4.54
CA ILE A 555 33.08 -26.01 5.93
C ILE A 555 33.60 -24.72 6.52
N SER A 556 34.88 -24.37 6.31
CA SER A 556 35.47 -23.12 6.77
C SER A 556 34.77 -21.91 6.18
N LYS A 557 34.55 -21.89 4.87
CA LYS A 557 33.86 -20.81 4.18
C LYS A 557 32.43 -20.62 4.69
N ASN A 558 31.64 -21.70 4.79
CA ASN A 558 30.28 -21.61 5.31
C ASN A 558 30.24 -21.17 6.78
N THR A 559 31.27 -21.48 7.58
CA THR A 559 31.40 -21.02 8.97
C THR A 559 31.72 -19.53 9.03
N GLU A 560 32.57 -19.03 8.12
CA GLU A 560 32.84 -17.59 7.99
C GLU A 560 31.61 -16.81 7.56
N ASP A 561 30.84 -17.31 6.57
CA ASP A 561 29.62 -16.69 6.12
C ASP A 561 28.57 -16.65 7.25
N PHE A 562 28.51 -17.71 8.06
CA PHE A 562 27.70 -17.77 9.26
C PHE A 562 28.16 -16.75 10.32
N SER A 563 29.45 -16.64 10.60
CA SER A 563 30.02 -15.66 11.54
C SER A 563 29.75 -14.22 11.10
N ARG A 564 29.94 -13.91 9.80
CA ARG A 564 29.63 -12.59 9.23
C ARG A 564 28.13 -12.24 9.36
N LEU A 565 27.25 -13.23 9.28
CA LEU A 565 25.80 -13.04 9.49
C LEU A 565 25.54 -12.55 10.93
N PHE A 566 26.25 -13.09 11.91
CA PHE A 566 26.12 -12.72 13.32
C PHE A 566 26.83 -11.42 13.66
N GLU A 567 27.99 -11.14 13.08
CA GLU A 567 28.69 -9.86 13.24
C GLU A 567 27.79 -8.68 12.84
N LYS A 568 26.93 -8.85 11.82
CA LYS A 568 25.94 -7.84 11.44
C LYS A 568 24.84 -7.62 12.47
N LEU A 569 24.61 -8.59 13.36
CA LEU A 569 23.66 -8.49 14.46
C LEU A 569 24.31 -8.02 15.77
N ASP A 570 25.62 -8.05 15.85
CA ASP A 570 26.39 -7.65 17.05
C ASP A 570 26.02 -6.23 17.54
N PRO A 571 25.79 -5.22 16.67
CA PRO A 571 25.34 -3.91 17.11
C PRO A 571 23.95 -3.92 17.78
N LEU A 572 23.15 -4.97 17.52
CA LEU A 572 21.81 -5.18 18.08
C LEU A 572 21.82 -6.11 19.31
N ALA A 573 22.89 -6.85 19.50
CA ALA A 573 23.00 -7.99 20.41
C ALA A 573 23.73 -7.67 21.73
N TYR A 574 24.21 -6.45 21.91
CA TYR A 574 25.08 -6.15 23.06
C TYR A 574 24.37 -6.27 24.43
N LYS A 575 25.11 -6.80 25.38
CA LYS A 575 24.88 -6.90 26.83
C LYS A 575 24.08 -5.70 27.35
N LYS A 576 23.03 -5.94 28.20
CA LYS A 576 22.28 -4.89 28.88
C LYS A 576 22.34 -3.57 28.12
N ARG A 577 21.28 -3.17 27.41
CA ARG A 577 21.26 -1.86 26.73
C ARG A 577 22.00 -0.85 27.57
N ASP A 578 23.02 -0.21 27.01
CA ASP A 578 23.59 0.96 27.65
C ASP A 578 22.43 1.91 27.95
N SER A 579 22.48 2.56 29.09
CA SER A 579 21.52 3.62 29.42
C SER A 579 21.55 4.65 28.29
N VAL A 580 20.41 5.30 28.04
CA VAL A 580 20.36 6.51 27.23
C VAL A 580 21.51 7.42 27.65
N GLN A 581 22.32 7.85 26.71
CA GLN A 581 23.51 8.69 26.95
C GLN A 581 23.56 9.82 25.94
N THR A 582 24.16 10.91 26.35
CA THR A 582 24.44 12.02 25.46
C THR A 582 25.74 11.74 24.68
N PHE A 583 25.70 11.79 23.37
CA PHE A 583 26.85 11.57 22.52
C PHE A 583 26.91 12.60 21.38
N ASN A 584 28.13 12.88 20.91
CA ASN A 584 28.34 13.81 19.80
C ASN A 584 28.14 13.10 18.46
N ILE A 585 27.17 13.60 17.66
CA ILE A 585 26.76 13.04 16.36
C ILE A 585 27.95 12.91 15.39
N TYR A 586 28.74 13.98 15.26
CA TYR A 586 29.88 14.00 14.33
C TYR A 586 30.92 12.95 14.68
N LYS A 587 31.26 12.78 15.98
CA LYS A 587 32.23 11.78 16.44
C LYS A 587 31.74 10.35 16.17
N GLU A 588 30.46 10.08 16.38
CA GLU A 588 29.86 8.77 16.09
C GLU A 588 29.90 8.45 14.59
N LEU A 589 29.57 9.43 13.73
CA LEU A 589 29.66 9.27 12.27
C LEU A 589 31.08 8.98 11.81
N ILE A 590 32.08 9.71 12.32
CA ILE A 590 33.52 9.45 12.01
C ILE A 590 33.91 8.04 12.47
N SER A 591 33.48 7.62 13.66
CA SER A 591 33.74 6.27 14.16
C SER A 591 33.16 5.21 13.20
N VAL A 592 31.92 5.34 12.75
CA VAL A 592 31.29 4.40 11.80
C VAL A 592 32.02 4.41 10.46
N ILE A 593 32.33 5.58 9.89
CA ILE A 593 33.01 5.68 8.60
C ILE A 593 34.41 5.05 8.66
N SER A 594 35.12 5.21 9.78
CA SER A 594 36.43 4.63 9.95
C SER A 594 36.43 3.09 9.83
N MET A 595 35.35 2.43 10.18
CA MET A 595 35.20 0.96 10.03
C MET A 595 35.20 0.52 8.55
N PHE A 596 34.83 1.41 7.64
CA PHE A 596 34.78 1.16 6.20
C PHE A 596 35.91 1.80 5.41
N ALA A 597 36.84 2.48 6.07
CA ALA A 597 37.88 3.27 5.42
C ALA A 597 38.72 2.47 4.40
N ASN A 598 39.09 1.25 4.73
CA ASN A 598 39.84 0.38 3.81
C ASN A 598 39.03 -0.01 2.60
N GLU A 599 37.78 -0.46 2.80
CA GLU A 599 36.90 -0.87 1.71
C GLU A 599 36.55 0.30 0.79
N MET A 600 36.30 1.48 1.36
CA MET A 600 36.03 2.71 0.59
C MET A 600 37.28 3.11 -0.23
N SER A 601 38.48 3.03 0.36
CA SER A 601 39.75 3.33 -0.33
C SER A 601 39.98 2.38 -1.50
N GLU A 602 39.84 1.07 -1.32
CA GLU A 602 39.97 0.05 -2.38
C GLU A 602 38.99 0.30 -3.54
N LYS A 603 37.78 0.74 -3.25
CA LYS A 603 36.71 1.01 -4.25
C LYS A 603 36.74 2.45 -4.77
N SER A 604 37.70 3.28 -4.32
CA SER A 604 37.86 4.70 -4.68
C SER A 604 36.60 5.52 -4.35
N ILE A 605 35.95 5.25 -3.23
CA ILE A 605 34.80 5.98 -2.73
C ILE A 605 35.27 7.06 -1.76
N VAL A 606 34.88 8.31 -2.00
CA VAL A 606 35.14 9.44 -1.11
C VAL A 606 33.95 9.75 -0.25
N TYR A 607 34.17 10.33 0.93
CA TYR A 607 33.09 10.77 1.78
C TYR A 607 33.25 12.23 2.20
N LYS A 608 32.14 12.88 2.55
CA LYS A 608 32.09 14.22 3.14
C LYS A 608 31.13 14.21 4.30
N ILE A 609 31.49 14.86 5.40
CA ILE A 609 30.58 15.21 6.49
C ILE A 609 30.60 16.73 6.63
N GLU A 610 29.45 17.35 6.46
CA GLU A 610 29.27 18.79 6.52
C GLU A 610 28.22 19.12 7.60
N GLY A 611 28.12 20.40 7.98
CA GLY A 611 27.20 20.86 9.02
C GLY A 611 27.82 20.91 10.40
N SER A 612 27.01 20.77 11.45
CA SER A 612 27.45 20.93 12.83
C SER A 612 28.36 19.82 13.32
N GLN A 613 29.48 20.20 13.95
CA GLN A 613 30.41 19.25 14.58
C GLN A 613 30.23 19.16 16.11
N ILE A 614 29.41 20.04 16.67
CA ILE A 614 29.26 20.17 18.13
C ILE A 614 27.94 19.60 18.65
N VAL A 615 26.99 19.31 17.78
CA VAL A 615 25.67 18.81 18.17
C VAL A 615 25.76 17.50 18.93
N GLU A 616 25.17 17.49 20.10
CA GLU A 616 24.96 16.32 20.93
C GLU A 616 23.55 15.80 20.81
N PHE A 617 23.39 14.49 20.97
CA PHE A 617 22.11 13.82 20.89
C PHE A 617 21.96 12.87 22.08
N GLU A 618 20.79 12.91 22.73
CA GLU A 618 20.47 12.02 23.84
C GLU A 618 19.73 10.78 23.30
N GLY A 619 20.35 9.62 23.42
CA GLY A 619 19.79 8.38 22.86
C GLY A 619 20.71 7.18 23.03
N TRP A 620 20.45 6.15 22.26
CA TRP A 620 21.27 4.94 22.20
C TRP A 620 22.31 5.03 21.05
N ALA A 621 23.55 5.32 21.39
CA ALA A 621 24.65 5.46 20.43
C ALA A 621 24.83 4.21 19.54
N GLN A 622 24.51 3.02 20.06
CA GLN A 622 24.57 1.76 19.32
C GLN A 622 23.55 1.71 18.19
N ASP A 623 22.29 2.09 18.46
CA ASP A 623 21.24 2.17 17.46
C ASP A 623 21.58 3.23 16.41
N PHE A 624 22.13 4.36 16.84
CA PHE A 624 22.61 5.39 15.93
C PHE A 624 23.70 4.85 14.97
N ARG A 625 24.68 4.14 15.49
CA ARG A 625 25.72 3.48 14.67
C ARG A 625 25.10 2.46 13.70
N ALA A 626 24.15 1.65 14.15
CA ALA A 626 23.50 0.64 13.32
C ALA A 626 22.80 1.25 12.09
N ILE A 627 22.20 2.44 12.21
CA ILE A 627 21.60 3.15 11.08
C ILE A 627 22.66 3.38 9.99
N PHE A 628 23.74 4.05 10.35
CA PHE A 628 24.78 4.46 9.39
C PHE A 628 25.62 3.30 8.87
N ILE A 629 25.87 2.26 9.65
CA ILE A 629 26.49 1.03 9.16
C ILE A 629 25.69 0.45 7.99
N ASN A 630 24.37 0.34 8.12
CA ASN A 630 23.53 -0.22 7.07
C ASN A 630 23.43 0.70 5.84
N LEU A 631 23.34 2.02 6.02
CA LEU A 631 23.32 2.97 4.92
C LEU A 631 24.64 2.95 4.14
N ILE A 632 25.78 3.02 4.84
CA ILE A 632 27.13 3.04 4.23
C ILE A 632 27.41 1.74 3.48
N GLN A 633 27.12 0.57 4.08
CA GLN A 633 27.27 -0.72 3.40
C GLN A 633 26.46 -0.82 2.12
N ASN A 634 25.24 -0.30 2.13
CA ASN A 634 24.40 -0.29 0.93
C ASN A 634 24.99 0.63 -0.14
N SER A 635 25.43 1.82 0.22
CA SER A 635 26.04 2.77 -0.71
C SER A 635 27.34 2.22 -1.31
N ILE A 636 28.24 1.65 -0.51
CA ILE A 636 29.48 1.05 -0.99
C ILE A 636 29.20 -0.08 -1.99
N TYR A 637 28.21 -0.94 -1.69
CA TYR A 637 27.83 -2.04 -2.57
C TYR A 637 27.31 -1.50 -3.93
N TRP A 638 26.33 -0.60 -3.91
CA TRP A 638 25.67 -0.15 -5.13
C TRP A 638 26.53 0.78 -5.99
N ILE A 639 27.33 1.67 -5.38
CA ILE A 639 28.29 2.51 -6.08
C ILE A 639 29.29 1.65 -6.83
N HIS A 640 29.78 0.57 -6.21
CA HIS A 640 30.74 -0.35 -6.80
C HIS A 640 30.12 -1.23 -7.89
N GLU A 641 29.00 -1.91 -7.58
CA GLU A 641 28.32 -2.87 -8.48
C GLU A 641 27.89 -2.21 -9.79
N LYS A 642 27.42 -0.97 -9.73
CA LYS A 642 26.97 -0.22 -10.91
C LYS A 642 28.07 0.67 -11.51
N ASN A 643 29.28 0.62 -10.97
CA ASN A 643 30.43 1.43 -11.40
C ASN A 643 30.05 2.90 -11.63
N SER A 644 29.45 3.52 -10.63
CA SER A 644 28.96 4.89 -10.70
C SER A 644 30.05 5.86 -11.14
N PRO A 645 29.75 6.84 -12.04
CA PRO A 645 30.77 7.76 -12.57
C PRO A 645 31.39 8.66 -11.48
N LYS A 646 30.59 9.05 -10.49
CA LYS A 646 31.04 9.71 -9.27
C LYS A 646 30.83 8.74 -8.12
N LYS A 647 31.83 8.61 -7.25
CA LYS A 647 31.84 7.66 -6.13
C LYS A 647 31.95 8.44 -4.83
N GLU A 648 30.82 8.94 -4.34
CA GLU A 648 30.79 9.84 -3.19
C GLU A 648 29.63 9.49 -2.25
N ILE A 649 29.88 9.57 -0.96
CA ILE A 649 28.90 9.55 0.13
C ILE A 649 28.97 10.89 0.84
N SER A 650 27.86 11.61 0.97
CA SER A 650 27.80 12.89 1.67
C SER A 650 26.77 12.85 2.81
N ILE A 651 27.18 13.35 3.96
CA ILE A 651 26.37 13.44 5.17
C ILE A 651 26.34 14.90 5.59
N PHE A 652 25.15 15.44 5.87
CA PHE A 652 24.98 16.80 6.37
C PHE A 652 24.24 16.78 7.69
N ILE A 653 24.80 17.40 8.73
CA ILE A 653 24.22 17.49 10.07
C ILE A 653 23.56 18.86 10.22
N GLY A 654 22.22 18.88 10.23
CA GLY A 654 21.40 20.05 10.45
C GLY A 654 21.17 20.30 11.94
N GLU A 655 21.40 21.55 12.35
CA GLU A 655 21.27 22.00 13.73
C GLU A 655 20.25 23.13 13.83
N GLU A 656 19.45 23.10 14.88
CA GLU A 656 18.56 24.19 15.25
C GLU A 656 18.61 24.37 16.78
N ASN A 657 18.89 25.58 17.25
CA ASN A 657 18.99 25.90 18.68
C ASN A 657 19.95 24.99 19.48
N ASN A 658 21.11 24.67 18.92
CA ASN A 658 22.12 23.74 19.47
C ASN A 658 21.62 22.29 19.63
N SER A 659 20.51 21.94 19.03
CA SER A 659 19.95 20.58 19.02
C SER A 659 19.95 20.00 17.61
N LEU A 660 19.96 18.67 17.50
CA LEU A 660 19.83 18.00 16.22
C LEU A 660 18.45 18.31 15.62
N SER A 661 18.44 18.85 14.38
CA SER A 661 17.22 19.02 13.62
C SER A 661 17.01 17.88 12.64
N PHE A 662 18.00 17.59 11.81
CA PHE A 662 17.98 16.47 10.86
C PHE A 662 19.39 16.02 10.48
N ILE A 663 19.49 14.83 9.88
CA ILE A 663 20.71 14.36 9.22
C ILE A 663 20.34 13.92 7.81
N ASP A 664 20.95 14.55 6.81
CA ASP A 664 20.86 14.14 5.42
C ASP A 664 21.99 13.18 5.06
N TYR A 665 21.63 12.05 4.48
CA TYR A 665 22.56 11.07 3.94
C TYR A 665 22.32 10.91 2.44
N LYS A 666 23.32 11.13 1.63
CA LYS A 666 23.23 11.04 0.16
C LYS A 666 24.40 10.22 -0.39
N ASP A 667 24.12 9.45 -1.43
CA ASP A 667 25.15 8.79 -2.21
C ASP A 667 25.01 9.06 -3.71
N THR A 668 25.99 8.61 -4.47
CA THR A 668 26.03 8.76 -5.93
C THR A 668 25.85 7.41 -6.63
N GLY A 669 25.18 6.46 -6.00
CA GLY A 669 24.81 5.17 -6.57
C GLY A 669 23.77 5.27 -7.69
N PRO A 670 23.20 4.14 -8.12
CA PRO A 670 22.21 4.09 -9.20
C PRO A 670 20.82 4.63 -8.82
N GLY A 671 20.62 4.93 -7.52
CA GLY A 671 19.29 5.29 -7.02
C GLY A 671 18.40 4.08 -6.76
N ILE A 672 17.14 4.35 -6.46
CA ILE A 672 16.10 3.36 -6.19
C ILE A 672 14.95 3.59 -7.16
N ASP A 673 14.44 2.50 -7.73
CA ASP A 673 13.30 2.53 -8.64
C ASP A 673 12.09 3.24 -8.00
N LYS A 674 11.39 4.05 -8.80
CA LYS A 674 10.27 4.86 -8.32
C LYS A 674 9.16 4.00 -7.70
N SER A 675 8.85 2.86 -8.28
CA SER A 675 7.81 1.95 -7.78
C SER A 675 8.16 1.35 -6.40
N ILE A 676 9.44 1.10 -6.15
CA ILE A 676 9.96 0.59 -4.88
C ILE A 676 9.94 1.67 -3.82
N LYS A 677 10.30 2.89 -4.21
CA LYS A 677 10.35 4.06 -3.33
C LYS A 677 8.96 4.51 -2.89
N ASP A 678 8.04 4.69 -3.84
CA ASP A 678 6.69 5.20 -3.58
C ASP A 678 5.89 4.29 -2.63
N ASN A 679 6.21 2.99 -2.59
CA ASN A 679 5.60 2.01 -1.69
C ASN A 679 6.37 1.77 -0.38
N ASN A 680 7.46 2.49 -0.13
CA ASN A 680 8.36 2.28 1.03
C ASN A 680 8.86 0.83 1.20
N LEU A 681 8.87 0.05 0.13
CA LEU A 681 9.25 -1.37 0.14
C LEU A 681 10.68 -1.60 0.62
N ILE A 682 11.54 -0.59 0.50
CA ILE A 682 12.94 -0.67 0.92
C ILE A 682 13.14 -0.88 2.42
N PHE A 683 12.16 -0.51 3.24
CA PHE A 683 12.20 -0.69 4.69
C PHE A 683 11.52 -1.99 5.14
N GLU A 684 10.97 -2.76 4.20
CA GLU A 684 10.36 -4.04 4.53
C GLU A 684 11.43 -5.12 4.77
N PRO A 685 11.33 -5.88 5.85
CA PRO A 685 12.19 -7.04 6.05
C PRO A 685 12.09 -8.03 4.87
N GLN A 686 13.23 -8.60 4.44
CA GLN A 686 13.37 -9.48 3.28
C GLN A 686 13.26 -8.80 1.91
N PHE A 687 13.00 -7.50 1.84
CA PHE A 687 13.06 -6.79 0.57
C PHE A 687 14.53 -6.53 0.20
N THR A 688 14.95 -7.03 -0.95
CA THR A 688 16.31 -6.80 -1.47
C THR A 688 16.31 -6.79 -2.99
N THR A 689 17.09 -5.89 -3.55
CA THR A 689 17.43 -5.85 -4.98
C THR A 689 18.85 -6.38 -5.24
N LYS A 690 19.59 -6.76 -4.18
CA LYS A 690 20.90 -7.40 -4.28
C LYS A 690 20.73 -8.88 -4.62
N LYS A 691 21.58 -9.44 -5.50
CA LYS A 691 21.54 -10.86 -5.91
C LYS A 691 21.67 -11.84 -4.73
N GLU A 692 22.47 -11.47 -3.72
CA GLU A 692 22.72 -12.29 -2.52
C GLU A 692 22.42 -11.49 -1.24
N GLY A 693 21.51 -10.53 -1.30
CA GLY A 693 21.16 -9.68 -0.16
C GLY A 693 20.09 -10.29 0.72
N MET A 694 20.24 -10.16 2.04
CA MET A 694 19.27 -10.64 3.03
C MET A 694 18.02 -9.74 3.17
N GLY A 695 18.05 -8.53 2.61
CA GLY A 695 16.92 -7.59 2.70
C GLY A 695 16.64 -7.04 4.11
N LEU A 696 17.65 -7.00 4.99
CA LEU A 696 17.51 -6.62 6.39
C LEU A 696 18.04 -5.22 6.72
N GLY A 697 19.02 -4.75 5.97
CA GLY A 697 19.81 -3.60 6.38
C GLY A 697 18.97 -2.33 6.60
N LEU A 698 18.06 -2.00 5.68
CA LEU A 698 17.24 -0.81 5.80
C LEU A 698 16.09 -0.97 6.80
N ALA A 699 15.57 -2.18 6.99
CA ALA A 699 14.62 -2.47 8.04
C ALA A 699 15.23 -2.24 9.43
N ILE A 700 16.47 -2.74 9.65
CA ILE A 700 17.23 -2.51 10.88
C ILE A 700 17.50 -1.00 11.08
N ALA A 701 17.90 -0.29 10.02
CA ALA A 701 18.15 1.15 10.10
C ALA A 701 16.89 1.93 10.49
N GLY A 702 15.73 1.59 9.91
CA GLY A 702 14.45 2.22 10.24
C GLY A 702 14.02 2.00 11.68
N GLU A 703 14.15 0.76 12.20
CA GLU A 703 13.85 0.43 13.60
C GLU A 703 14.80 1.12 14.58
N ALA A 704 16.09 1.14 14.27
CA ALA A 704 17.09 1.79 15.09
C ALA A 704 16.87 3.32 15.17
N ALA A 705 16.49 3.94 14.04
CA ALA A 705 16.12 5.35 13.99
C ALA A 705 14.95 5.63 14.93
N GLN A 706 13.90 4.83 14.84
CA GLN A 706 12.72 5.02 15.65
C GLN A 706 12.97 4.86 17.15
N ARG A 707 13.76 3.85 17.56
CA ARG A 707 14.13 3.69 18.97
C ARG A 707 14.80 4.93 19.54
N ASN A 708 15.54 5.64 18.71
CA ASN A 708 16.16 6.93 19.06
C ASN A 708 15.23 8.15 18.89
N GLY A 709 13.93 7.96 18.66
CA GLY A 709 13.02 9.07 18.42
C GLY A 709 13.31 9.81 17.09
N LEU A 710 14.01 9.14 16.15
CA LEU A 710 14.30 9.66 14.82
C LEU A 710 13.41 8.99 13.77
N HIS A 711 13.11 9.71 12.70
CA HIS A 711 12.36 9.20 11.56
C HIS A 711 13.26 9.14 10.32
N LEU A 712 13.46 7.92 9.78
CA LEU A 712 14.23 7.72 8.56
C LEU A 712 13.30 7.75 7.33
N SER A 713 13.52 8.73 6.47
CA SER A 713 12.74 8.96 5.24
C SER A 713 13.64 8.89 4.00
N ILE A 714 13.04 8.55 2.84
CA ILE A 714 13.71 8.60 1.55
C ILE A 714 13.11 9.73 0.70
N PHE A 715 13.98 10.53 0.07
CA PHE A 715 13.58 11.64 -0.79
C PHE A 715 13.97 11.41 -2.26
N ALA A 716 13.31 12.14 -3.16
CA ALA A 716 13.66 12.10 -4.57
C ALA A 716 15.02 12.78 -4.81
N GLN A 717 15.87 12.14 -5.62
CA GLN A 717 17.15 12.66 -6.06
C GLN A 717 17.39 12.20 -7.51
N ASP A 718 18.05 13.04 -8.30
CA ASP A 718 18.33 12.74 -9.71
C ASP A 718 19.40 11.65 -9.88
N VAL A 719 20.36 11.60 -8.97
CA VAL A 719 21.47 10.62 -8.98
C VAL A 719 21.67 10.07 -7.57
N GLY A 720 21.64 8.75 -7.43
CA GLY A 720 21.86 8.08 -6.15
C GLY A 720 20.66 8.05 -5.23
N VAL A 721 20.91 7.91 -3.93
CA VAL A 721 19.87 7.84 -2.88
C VAL A 721 19.99 9.02 -1.94
N TYR A 722 18.87 9.53 -1.49
CA TYR A 722 18.78 10.56 -0.46
C TYR A 722 17.90 10.08 0.69
N PHE A 723 18.52 9.79 1.83
CA PHE A 723 17.85 9.53 3.11
C PHE A 723 17.95 10.73 4.04
N ARG A 724 16.90 10.99 4.80
CA ARG A 724 16.89 11.97 5.88
C ARG A 724 16.44 11.31 7.17
N LEU A 725 17.16 11.59 8.24
CA LEU A 725 16.73 11.33 9.60
C LEU A 725 16.25 12.65 10.20
N ASP A 726 14.97 12.73 10.50
CA ASP A 726 14.36 13.87 11.20
C ASP A 726 14.14 13.50 12.67
N VAL A 727 14.29 14.46 13.57
CA VAL A 727 13.84 14.31 14.95
C VAL A 727 12.32 14.19 14.93
N ALA A 728 11.77 13.12 15.50
CA ALA A 728 10.33 12.95 15.58
C ALA A 728 9.78 14.04 16.51
N ASN A 729 9.14 15.06 15.94
CA ASN A 729 8.36 15.99 16.75
C ASN A 729 7.24 15.21 17.40
N GLU A 730 7.19 15.18 18.73
CA GLU A 730 6.03 14.80 19.49
C GLU A 730 4.89 15.78 19.12
N ALA A 731 3.95 15.33 18.27
CA ALA A 731 2.75 16.06 17.89
C ALA A 731 1.53 15.37 18.50
#